data_a7b7c4c356bf32be265d5c131d6dade2
#
_entry.id   a7b7c4c356bf32be265d5c131d6dade2
#
_cell.length_a   1.000
_cell.length_b   1.000
_cell.length_c   1.000
_cell.angle_alpha   90.00
_cell.angle_beta   90.00
_cell.angle_gamma   90.00
#
_symmetry.space_group_name_H-M   'P 1'
#
loop_
_entity.id
_entity.type
_entity.pdbx_description
1 polymer ?
#
loop_
_entity_poly.entity_id
_entity_poly.type
_entity_poly.pdbx_seq_one_letter_code
_entity_poly.pdbx_strand_id
1 'polypeptide(L)'
;MELNRRDFMKANAALAAAAAAGMTIPVKQVDAAEDMGIKWDKAPCRFCGTGCSVLVGTKDGRVVATQGDPDAEVNRGLNCIKGYFLSKIMYGADRVQTPLLRMKDGKFHKEGDFTPVSWDQAFTIMAEKIKDILKKKEPNAVGMFSSGQTTIYEGYAKVKLWKAGFRSNTIDPNARHCMASAAVAFMRTFGMDEPMGCYNDIEKTDAFVLWGSNMAEMHPILWSRISDRRLSSDNVKVVVMSTFEHRSFELADVPIVFNPHSDLAILNYIANYIIQNDKVNWDFVNKHTKFKRGETDIGYGLRPEHPLEVAAKNRKTAGKMHDSDFEEFKKIVAPYTLDEAHRISGVPKDQLETLAKMYADPEQNLVSYWTMGFNQHTRGVWVNHMIYNVHLLTGKISKPGCGPFSLTGQPSACGTAREVGTFVHRLPADMVVTNPKHVEITEKKWKLPKGTIPTVPGYPAVQQSRALKDGKLNFLWQMSTNNMQGGPNINDEIFPGWRNPENFIVVSDPYPSVSAVAADLILPTCMWVEKEGGYGNAERRTQLWRQQVKGPGESRSDLWQIVEFSKYFKTDEVWGEELLAQMPEYRGKTLYEVLYENGEVNKFKVPTDVPGYINDEADHFGYYLQKGLFEEYADFGRGHGHDLAPFDTYHQVRGLRWPVVDGKETLWRYREGFDPYVKAGEDVAFYGYPDKKAIILGVPYEDPAESPDEEYPLWLCTGRVLEHWHTGTMTRRVPELHRAFPNNLVWMHPADAKKYGLRHGDKVKLITRRGEMVSYLDTRGRNKCPQGLIYTTFFDAGQLANKLTLDATDPISGETDFKKCAVKVEKA
;
A
#
# COMPACT_ATOMS: atom_id res chain seq x y z
N MET A 1 42.93 17.13 0.68
CA MET A 1 43.54 16.25 -0.34
C MET A 1 42.53 16.00 -1.43
N GLU A 2 42.65 16.68 -2.56
CA GLU A 2 41.72 16.48 -3.68
C GLU A 2 42.09 15.17 -4.38
N LEU A 3 41.24 14.15 -4.20
CA LEU A 3 41.37 12.91 -4.95
C LEU A 3 40.95 13.17 -6.41
N ASN A 4 41.89 13.10 -7.32
CA ASN A 4 41.58 13.20 -8.73
C ASN A 4 40.89 11.90 -9.22
N ARG A 5 40.18 11.98 -10.36
CA ARG A 5 39.39 10.88 -10.95
C ARG A 5 40.20 9.58 -11.16
N ARG A 6 41.50 9.71 -11.34
CA ARG A 6 42.41 8.58 -11.59
C ARG A 6 42.73 7.81 -10.30
N ASP A 7 42.87 8.53 -9.18
CA ASP A 7 43.15 7.92 -7.87
C ASP A 7 41.89 7.29 -7.29
N PHE A 8 40.70 7.85 -7.55
CA PHE A 8 39.41 7.24 -7.26
C PHE A 8 39.20 5.91 -8.04
N MET A 9 39.56 5.89 -9.34
CA MET A 9 39.48 4.68 -10.17
C MET A 9 40.48 3.60 -9.72
N LYS A 10 41.69 3.98 -9.30
CA LYS A 10 42.68 3.03 -8.75
C LYS A 10 42.28 2.46 -7.41
N ALA A 11 41.66 3.25 -6.55
CA ALA A 11 41.13 2.78 -5.27
C ALA A 11 40.00 1.79 -5.44
N ASN A 12 39.09 2.03 -6.37
CA ASN A 12 38.00 1.10 -6.68
C ASN A 12 38.50 -0.19 -7.37
N ALA A 13 39.51 -0.13 -8.23
CA ALA A 13 40.10 -1.29 -8.84
C ALA A 13 40.86 -2.17 -7.82
N ALA A 14 41.52 -1.56 -6.85
CA ALA A 14 42.19 -2.26 -5.73
C ALA A 14 41.18 -2.92 -4.79
N LEU A 15 40.04 -2.27 -4.52
CA LEU A 15 38.93 -2.83 -3.75
C LEU A 15 38.26 -4.03 -4.45
N ALA A 16 38.07 -3.95 -5.75
CA ALA A 16 37.52 -5.04 -6.56
C ALA A 16 38.48 -6.26 -6.61
N ALA A 17 39.78 -6.01 -6.74
CA ALA A 17 40.81 -7.05 -6.72
C ALA A 17 40.95 -7.75 -5.35
N ALA A 18 40.81 -7.00 -4.25
CA ALA A 18 40.84 -7.54 -2.90
C ALA A 18 39.59 -8.37 -2.58
N ALA A 19 38.42 -7.97 -3.05
CA ALA A 19 37.17 -8.73 -2.95
C ALA A 19 37.23 -10.04 -3.74
N ALA A 20 37.82 -10.02 -4.94
CA ALA A 20 38.05 -11.21 -5.75
C ALA A 20 39.07 -12.20 -5.13
N ALA A 21 39.95 -11.71 -4.23
CA ALA A 21 40.91 -12.54 -3.53
C ALA A 21 40.40 -13.09 -2.19
N GLY A 22 39.12 -12.89 -1.85
CA GLY A 22 38.53 -13.39 -0.59
C GLY A 22 39.04 -12.70 0.67
N MET A 23 39.69 -11.56 0.55
CA MET A 23 40.10 -10.77 1.70
C MET A 23 38.96 -9.91 2.21
N THR A 24 38.43 -10.16 3.39
CA THR A 24 37.60 -9.23 4.13
C THR A 24 38.41 -8.03 4.53
N ILE A 25 38.34 -6.95 3.79
CA ILE A 25 38.86 -5.66 4.19
C ILE A 25 37.85 -5.10 5.21
N PRO A 26 38.22 -4.85 6.48
CA PRO A 26 37.36 -4.11 7.38
C PRO A 26 37.22 -2.69 6.80
N VAL A 27 36.06 -2.39 6.22
CA VAL A 27 35.80 -1.07 5.70
C VAL A 27 35.59 -0.12 6.88
N LYS A 28 36.63 0.59 7.28
CA LYS A 28 36.54 1.74 8.18
C LYS A 28 35.91 2.94 7.51
N GLN A 29 34.70 2.76 6.96
CA GLN A 29 33.93 3.88 6.36
C GLN A 29 33.33 4.80 7.42
N VAL A 30 33.04 4.28 8.60
CA VAL A 30 32.47 5.05 9.70
C VAL A 30 33.48 6.07 10.27
N ASP A 31 34.72 5.64 10.48
CA ASP A 31 35.76 6.51 11.02
C ASP A 31 36.06 7.73 10.14
N ALA A 32 36.06 7.57 8.80
CA ALA A 32 36.29 8.68 7.87
C ALA A 32 35.12 9.67 7.81
N ALA A 33 33.92 9.25 8.18
CA ALA A 33 32.74 10.12 8.20
C ALA A 33 32.67 10.91 9.52
N GLU A 34 33.13 10.35 10.65
CA GLU A 34 33.26 11.06 11.92
C GLU A 34 34.28 12.19 11.81
N ASP A 35 35.38 11.96 11.13
CA ASP A 35 36.42 12.99 10.85
C ASP A 35 35.87 14.16 9.99
N MET A 36 34.76 13.93 9.23
CA MET A 36 34.09 14.98 8.46
C MET A 36 32.95 15.68 9.21
N GLY A 37 32.71 15.34 10.48
CA GLY A 37 31.62 15.93 11.29
C GLY A 37 30.22 15.50 10.83
N ILE A 38 30.07 14.33 10.21
CA ILE A 38 28.78 13.77 9.82
C ILE A 38 28.20 12.96 10.98
N LYS A 39 26.99 13.27 11.40
CA LYS A 39 26.24 12.48 12.38
C LYS A 39 25.37 11.46 11.66
N TRP A 40 25.42 10.21 12.12
CA TRP A 40 24.65 9.11 11.53
C TRP A 40 23.58 8.62 12.48
N ASP A 41 22.35 8.42 11.95
CA ASP A 41 21.27 7.75 12.66
C ASP A 41 20.46 6.88 11.68
N LYS A 42 19.71 5.91 12.21
CA LYS A 42 18.89 4.99 11.42
C LYS A 42 17.56 5.59 11.03
N ALA A 43 17.05 5.20 9.87
CA ALA A 43 15.65 5.38 9.49
C ALA A 43 15.23 4.28 8.51
N PRO A 44 13.95 3.86 8.48
CA PRO A 44 13.45 3.03 7.37
C PRO A 44 13.40 3.85 6.08
N CYS A 45 13.70 3.20 4.96
CA CYS A 45 13.55 3.79 3.65
C CYS A 45 12.07 4.14 3.41
N ARG A 46 11.79 5.35 2.91
CA ARG A 46 10.43 5.81 2.72
C ARG A 46 9.75 5.37 1.42
N PHE A 47 10.39 4.56 0.59
CA PHE A 47 9.82 4.21 -0.70
C PHE A 47 8.87 3.01 -0.63
N CYS A 48 9.37 1.79 -0.54
CA CYS A 48 8.50 0.61 -0.66
C CYS A 48 8.35 -0.17 0.66
N GLY A 49 7.36 -1.05 0.65
CA GLY A 49 7.01 -1.90 1.79
C GLY A 49 8.03 -2.98 2.15
N THR A 50 9.16 -3.07 1.43
CA THR A 50 10.30 -3.89 1.88
C THR A 50 10.79 -3.46 3.26
N GLY A 51 10.78 -2.14 3.55
CA GLY A 51 11.20 -1.65 4.86
C GLY A 51 12.70 -1.76 5.11
N CYS A 52 13.53 -1.49 4.09
CA CYS A 52 14.97 -1.41 4.26
C CYS A 52 15.33 -0.37 5.33
N SER A 53 16.23 -0.71 6.25
CA SER A 53 16.84 0.28 7.14
C SER A 53 17.99 0.97 6.42
N VAL A 54 18.09 2.28 6.59
CA VAL A 54 19.16 3.10 6.05
C VAL A 54 19.81 3.89 7.17
N LEU A 55 21.12 4.07 7.09
CA LEU A 55 21.86 5.05 7.87
C LEU A 55 21.79 6.38 7.14
N VAL A 56 21.37 7.41 7.84
CA VAL A 56 21.19 8.78 7.34
C VAL A 56 22.26 9.66 7.95
N GLY A 57 23.15 10.18 7.11
CA GLY A 57 24.21 11.09 7.51
C GLY A 57 23.74 12.53 7.43
N THR A 58 23.84 13.26 8.55
CA THR A 58 23.46 14.67 8.65
C THR A 58 24.68 15.54 8.98
N LYS A 59 24.75 16.70 8.37
CA LYS A 59 25.75 17.73 8.65
C LYS A 59 25.14 19.11 8.44
N ASP A 60 25.41 20.05 9.36
CA ASP A 60 24.94 21.44 9.30
C ASP A 60 23.40 21.55 9.04
N GLY A 61 22.62 20.70 9.72
CA GLY A 61 21.16 20.66 9.61
C GLY A 61 20.62 20.10 8.28
N ARG A 62 21.46 19.43 7.49
CA ARG A 62 21.06 18.85 6.20
C ARG A 62 21.39 17.36 6.13
N VAL A 63 20.57 16.59 5.44
CA VAL A 63 20.91 15.21 5.05
C VAL A 63 21.90 15.27 3.90
N VAL A 64 23.11 14.78 4.13
CA VAL A 64 24.20 14.81 3.15
C VAL A 64 24.51 13.45 2.54
N ALA A 65 24.11 12.36 3.20
CA ALA A 65 24.36 11.01 2.73
C ALA A 65 23.28 10.02 3.21
N THR A 66 23.11 8.94 2.46
CA THR A 66 22.33 7.77 2.88
C THR A 66 23.05 6.50 2.43
N GLN A 67 23.07 5.49 3.26
CA GLN A 67 23.60 4.17 2.93
C GLN A 67 22.72 3.07 3.53
N GLY A 68 22.79 1.86 2.99
CA GLY A 68 22.13 0.70 3.59
C GLY A 68 22.69 0.41 4.97
N ASP A 69 21.83 0.09 5.92
CA ASP A 69 22.20 -0.28 7.28
C ASP A 69 22.67 -1.74 7.30
N PRO A 70 23.97 -2.03 7.60
CA PRO A 70 24.48 -3.38 7.60
C PRO A 70 23.91 -4.24 8.73
N ASP A 71 23.43 -3.63 9.82
CA ASP A 71 22.84 -4.32 10.96
C ASP A 71 21.37 -4.69 10.72
N ALA A 72 20.79 -4.25 9.61
CA ALA A 72 19.39 -4.53 9.30
C ALA A 72 19.21 -5.88 8.62
N GLU A 73 18.41 -6.75 9.22
CA GLU A 73 18.08 -8.07 8.69
C GLU A 73 17.43 -8.02 7.29
N VAL A 74 16.60 -6.99 7.05
CA VAL A 74 15.83 -6.82 5.81
C VAL A 74 16.74 -6.66 4.58
N ASN A 75 17.67 -5.72 4.64
CA ASN A 75 18.48 -5.29 3.49
C ASN A 75 19.99 -5.53 3.63
N ARG A 76 20.48 -5.92 4.80
CA ARG A 76 21.87 -6.36 5.01
C ARG A 76 22.90 -5.42 4.38
N GLY A 77 22.75 -4.12 4.58
CA GLY A 77 23.62 -3.08 4.02
C GLY A 77 23.33 -2.67 2.58
N LEU A 78 22.39 -3.31 1.89
CA LEU A 78 22.06 -3.01 0.51
C LEU A 78 21.03 -1.88 0.38
N ASN A 79 21.11 -1.13 -0.74
CA ASN A 79 20.11 -0.17 -1.19
C ASN A 79 19.81 -0.35 -2.67
N CYS A 80 18.54 -0.15 -3.06
CA CYS A 80 18.22 0.00 -4.48
C CYS A 80 18.57 1.41 -4.98
N ILE A 81 18.48 1.62 -6.29
CA ILE A 81 18.82 2.92 -6.91
C ILE A 81 18.06 4.10 -6.27
N LYS A 82 16.78 3.92 -5.92
CA LYS A 82 15.99 4.96 -5.23
C LYS A 82 16.51 5.24 -3.82
N GLY A 83 16.92 4.20 -3.10
CA GLY A 83 17.50 4.31 -1.76
C GLY A 83 18.83 5.06 -1.73
N TYR A 84 19.66 4.90 -2.75
CA TYR A 84 20.91 5.68 -2.89
C TYR A 84 20.67 7.18 -3.02
N PHE A 85 19.57 7.57 -3.67
CA PHE A 85 19.21 8.98 -3.87
C PHE A 85 18.19 9.52 -2.86
N LEU A 86 17.98 8.80 -1.77
CA LEU A 86 16.96 9.14 -0.79
C LEU A 86 17.20 10.53 -0.13
N SER A 87 18.46 10.92 0.10
CA SER A 87 18.80 12.27 0.59
C SER A 87 18.34 13.37 -0.36
N LYS A 88 18.40 13.15 -1.68
CA LYS A 88 18.14 14.19 -2.69
C LYS A 88 16.66 14.53 -2.86
N ILE A 89 15.76 13.59 -2.54
CA ILE A 89 14.30 13.81 -2.68
C ILE A 89 13.79 14.94 -1.78
N MET A 90 14.54 15.30 -0.73
CA MET A 90 14.15 16.33 0.24
C MET A 90 14.44 17.76 -0.25
N TYR A 91 15.28 17.91 -1.26
CA TYR A 91 15.87 19.18 -1.65
C TYR A 91 15.51 19.62 -3.08
N GLY A 92 14.33 19.25 -3.56
CA GLY A 92 13.77 19.80 -4.79
C GLY A 92 13.56 21.31 -4.67
N ALA A 93 13.88 22.07 -5.74
CA ALA A 93 13.82 23.54 -5.71
C ALA A 93 12.40 24.10 -5.50
N ASP A 94 11.37 23.30 -5.78
CA ASP A 94 9.96 23.66 -5.69
C ASP A 94 9.26 23.11 -4.43
N ARG A 95 10.00 22.88 -3.32
CA ARG A 95 9.39 22.50 -2.04
C ARG A 95 8.35 23.53 -1.60
N VAL A 96 7.16 23.06 -1.25
CA VAL A 96 6.13 23.89 -0.63
C VAL A 96 6.59 24.25 0.78
N GLN A 97 6.68 25.53 1.12
CA GLN A 97 7.26 26.03 2.36
C GLN A 97 6.29 26.84 3.23
N THR A 98 5.17 27.26 2.66
CA THR A 98 4.11 28.01 3.36
C THR A 98 2.74 27.53 2.87
N PRO A 99 1.67 27.66 3.65
CA PRO A 99 0.32 27.36 3.16
C PRO A 99 -0.07 28.27 1.99
N LEU A 100 -0.68 27.71 0.96
CA LEU A 100 -1.05 28.39 -0.28
C LEU A 100 -2.54 28.23 -0.56
N LEU A 101 -3.30 29.33 -0.46
CA LEU A 101 -4.75 29.35 -0.71
C LEU A 101 -5.06 30.01 -2.06
N ARG A 102 -5.99 29.44 -2.82
CA ARG A 102 -6.50 30.10 -4.04
C ARG A 102 -7.29 31.35 -3.66
N MET A 103 -6.84 32.50 -4.17
CA MET A 103 -7.42 33.80 -3.86
C MET A 103 -7.64 34.64 -5.11
N LYS A 104 -8.73 35.42 -5.10
CA LYS A 104 -9.02 36.47 -6.04
C LYS A 104 -9.61 37.65 -5.27
N ASP A 105 -9.12 38.86 -5.52
CA ASP A 105 -9.58 40.07 -4.85
C ASP A 105 -9.54 39.96 -3.30
N GLY A 106 -8.49 39.35 -2.76
CA GLY A 106 -8.30 39.17 -1.31
C GLY A 106 -9.21 38.14 -0.63
N LYS A 107 -9.98 37.37 -1.39
CA LYS A 107 -10.89 36.33 -0.85
C LYS A 107 -10.64 34.99 -1.52
N PHE A 108 -11.00 33.91 -0.81
CA PHE A 108 -10.99 32.59 -1.42
C PHE A 108 -11.84 32.57 -2.70
N HIS A 109 -11.25 32.04 -3.76
CA HIS A 109 -11.94 31.84 -5.02
C HIS A 109 -11.40 30.59 -5.74
N LYS A 110 -12.28 29.71 -6.19
CA LYS A 110 -11.93 28.43 -6.83
C LYS A 110 -10.99 28.56 -8.02
N GLU A 111 -11.16 29.63 -8.80
CA GLU A 111 -10.33 29.97 -9.99
C GLU A 111 -9.27 31.04 -9.68
N GLY A 112 -8.99 31.30 -8.41
CA GLY A 112 -7.95 32.25 -7.98
C GLY A 112 -6.54 31.67 -8.09
N ASP A 113 -5.55 32.57 -7.98
CA ASP A 113 -4.15 32.19 -7.90
C ASP A 113 -3.75 31.75 -6.48
N PHE A 114 -2.75 30.90 -6.36
CA PHE A 114 -2.22 30.52 -5.06
C PHE A 114 -1.48 31.68 -4.40
N THR A 115 -1.96 32.08 -3.25
CA THR A 115 -1.43 33.15 -2.42
C THR A 115 -0.96 32.59 -1.08
N PRO A 116 0.22 32.96 -0.57
CA PRO A 116 0.66 32.58 0.78
C PRO A 116 -0.31 33.09 1.84
N VAL A 117 -0.65 32.20 2.78
CA VAL A 117 -1.47 32.52 3.97
C VAL A 117 -0.83 31.92 5.21
N SER A 118 -1.20 32.42 6.40
CA SER A 118 -0.74 31.82 7.65
C SER A 118 -1.43 30.45 7.90
N TRP A 119 -0.85 29.64 8.79
CA TRP A 119 -1.48 28.41 9.26
C TRP A 119 -2.85 28.67 9.90
N ASP A 120 -2.97 29.76 10.67
CA ASP A 120 -4.24 30.14 11.30
C ASP A 120 -5.31 30.48 10.24
N GLN A 121 -4.98 31.26 9.23
CA GLN A 121 -5.90 31.56 8.13
C GLN A 121 -6.30 30.27 7.38
N ALA A 122 -5.35 29.38 7.12
CA ALA A 122 -5.62 28.11 6.46
C ALA A 122 -6.56 27.22 7.29
N PHE A 123 -6.29 27.05 8.59
CA PHE A 123 -7.13 26.23 9.47
C PHE A 123 -8.48 26.86 9.74
N THR A 124 -8.55 28.19 9.84
CA THR A 124 -9.83 28.90 10.01
C THR A 124 -10.76 28.63 8.83
N ILE A 125 -10.31 28.82 7.59
CA ILE A 125 -11.18 28.56 6.42
C ILE A 125 -11.57 27.10 6.30
N MET A 126 -10.66 26.16 6.59
CA MET A 126 -10.97 24.73 6.62
C MET A 126 -12.05 24.43 7.65
N ALA A 127 -11.92 24.96 8.87
CA ALA A 127 -12.86 24.74 9.96
C ALA A 127 -14.23 25.33 9.65
N GLU A 128 -14.30 26.53 9.12
CA GLU A 128 -15.56 27.17 8.69
C GLU A 128 -16.29 26.31 7.65
N LYS A 129 -15.57 25.79 6.64
CA LYS A 129 -16.14 24.90 5.62
C LYS A 129 -16.69 23.61 6.22
N ILE A 130 -15.94 22.94 7.11
CA ILE A 130 -16.41 21.72 7.78
C ILE A 130 -17.63 21.99 8.64
N LYS A 131 -17.61 23.04 9.47
CA LYS A 131 -18.74 23.42 10.36
C LYS A 131 -20.00 23.73 9.54
N ASP A 132 -19.86 24.42 8.41
CA ASP A 132 -21.00 24.71 7.53
C ASP A 132 -21.58 23.44 6.89
N ILE A 133 -20.72 22.52 6.46
CA ILE A 133 -21.15 21.23 5.90
C ILE A 133 -21.85 20.38 6.96
N LEU A 134 -21.28 20.24 8.17
CA LEU A 134 -21.86 19.43 9.24
C LEU A 134 -23.21 19.96 9.74
N LYS A 135 -23.48 21.25 9.59
CA LYS A 135 -24.80 21.84 9.89
C LYS A 135 -25.87 21.50 8.86
N LYS A 136 -25.48 21.24 7.60
CA LYS A 136 -26.40 21.11 6.46
C LYS A 136 -26.51 19.68 5.92
N LYS A 137 -25.53 18.84 6.19
CA LYS A 137 -25.38 17.51 5.58
C LYS A 137 -24.97 16.47 6.61
N GLU A 138 -25.06 15.20 6.21
CA GLU A 138 -24.57 14.07 6.99
C GLU A 138 -23.04 14.15 7.18
N PRO A 139 -22.48 13.66 8.30
CA PRO A 139 -21.06 13.71 8.59
C PRO A 139 -20.14 13.13 7.49
N ASN A 140 -20.61 12.13 6.76
CA ASN A 140 -19.86 11.54 5.64
C ASN A 140 -19.67 12.50 4.43
N ALA A 141 -20.25 13.70 4.45
CA ALA A 141 -19.95 14.78 3.52
C ALA A 141 -18.59 15.48 3.80
N VAL A 142 -17.92 15.13 4.91
CA VAL A 142 -16.56 15.55 5.27
C VAL A 142 -15.63 14.35 5.14
N GLY A 143 -14.70 14.39 4.18
CA GLY A 143 -13.82 13.26 3.85
C GLY A 143 -12.34 13.54 4.02
N MET A 144 -11.59 12.45 4.15
CA MET A 144 -10.13 12.43 4.09
C MET A 144 -9.64 11.33 3.18
N PHE A 145 -8.68 11.67 2.32
CA PHE A 145 -7.92 10.70 1.54
C PHE A 145 -6.52 10.56 2.12
N SER A 146 -6.33 9.51 2.93
CA SER A 146 -5.11 9.23 3.68
C SER A 146 -4.07 8.47 2.84
N SER A 147 -2.93 8.13 3.42
CA SER A 147 -1.82 7.50 2.71
C SER A 147 -1.05 6.51 3.57
N GLY A 148 -0.60 5.41 2.96
CA GLY A 148 0.43 4.54 3.50
C GLY A 148 1.85 5.12 3.44
N GLN A 149 2.00 6.40 3.08
CA GLN A 149 3.25 7.17 3.16
C GLN A 149 3.37 7.97 4.47
N THR A 150 2.27 8.13 5.21
CA THR A 150 2.26 8.75 6.53
C THR A 150 2.62 7.74 7.61
N THR A 151 2.95 8.21 8.79
CA THR A 151 3.39 7.35 9.90
C THR A 151 2.22 6.67 10.62
N ILE A 152 2.51 5.65 11.42
CA ILE A 152 1.51 4.91 12.21
C ILE A 152 0.69 5.86 13.09
N TYR A 153 1.34 6.72 13.88
CA TYR A 153 0.61 7.62 14.78
C TYR A 153 -0.07 8.79 14.05
N GLU A 154 0.40 9.22 12.89
CA GLU A 154 -0.33 10.12 12.01
C GLU A 154 -1.64 9.49 11.51
N GLY A 155 -1.57 8.22 11.09
CA GLY A 155 -2.76 7.44 10.72
C GLY A 155 -3.73 7.30 11.86
N TYR A 156 -3.23 6.96 13.04
CA TYR A 156 -4.05 6.80 14.24
C TYR A 156 -4.74 8.10 14.68
N ALA A 157 -4.00 9.21 14.68
CA ALA A 157 -4.57 10.53 14.98
C ALA A 157 -5.68 10.91 14.00
N LYS A 158 -5.48 10.65 12.68
CA LYS A 158 -6.51 10.88 11.66
C LYS A 158 -7.78 10.09 11.93
N VAL A 159 -7.65 8.81 12.29
CA VAL A 159 -8.81 7.94 12.59
C VAL A 159 -9.60 8.49 13.77
N LYS A 160 -8.94 8.95 14.84
CA LYS A 160 -9.59 9.58 15.99
C LYS A 160 -10.34 10.84 15.58
N LEU A 161 -9.72 11.76 14.86
CA LEU A 161 -10.35 13.03 14.49
C LEU A 161 -11.55 12.82 13.55
N TRP A 162 -11.38 11.96 12.53
CA TRP A 162 -12.45 11.74 11.53
C TRP A 162 -13.61 10.93 12.11
N LYS A 163 -13.32 9.73 12.65
CA LYS A 163 -14.38 8.81 13.07
C LYS A 163 -15.06 9.24 14.37
N ALA A 164 -14.32 9.80 15.31
CA ALA A 164 -14.86 10.27 16.58
C ALA A 164 -15.17 11.78 16.58
N GLY A 165 -14.21 12.62 16.19
CA GLY A 165 -14.37 14.07 16.21
C GLY A 165 -15.46 14.55 15.27
N PHE A 166 -15.36 14.26 13.99
CA PHE A 166 -16.35 14.65 12.99
C PHE A 166 -17.46 13.63 12.79
N ARG A 167 -17.38 12.46 13.43
CA ARG A 167 -18.34 11.35 13.27
C ARG A 167 -18.46 10.90 11.82
N SER A 168 -17.41 11.05 11.03
CA SER A 168 -17.35 10.67 9.63
C SER A 168 -16.48 9.45 9.45
N ASN A 169 -17.05 8.38 8.87
CA ASN A 169 -16.29 7.23 8.42
C ASN A 169 -15.73 7.41 6.99
N THR A 170 -15.92 8.57 6.35
CA THR A 170 -15.31 8.89 5.05
C THR A 170 -13.84 9.27 5.22
N ILE A 171 -13.06 8.33 5.72
CA ILE A 171 -11.60 8.34 5.71
C ILE A 171 -11.12 7.06 5.04
N ASP A 172 -10.40 7.19 3.92
CA ASP A 172 -9.88 6.03 3.18
C ASP A 172 -8.46 6.31 2.69
N PRO A 173 -7.55 5.33 2.74
CA PRO A 173 -6.18 5.55 2.30
C PRO A 173 -6.02 5.20 0.82
N ASN A 174 -4.94 5.72 0.20
CA ASN A 174 -4.54 5.26 -1.13
C ASN A 174 -4.17 3.76 -1.18
N ALA A 175 -3.99 3.11 -0.05
CA ALA A 175 -3.87 1.65 0.06
C ALA A 175 -5.14 0.91 -0.41
N ARG A 176 -6.29 1.61 -0.51
CA ARG A 176 -7.50 1.09 -1.17
C ARG A 176 -7.24 0.71 -2.62
N HIS A 177 -6.44 1.47 -3.32
CA HIS A 177 -6.02 1.19 -4.70
C HIS A 177 -4.85 0.20 -4.80
N CYS A 178 -4.40 -0.40 -3.70
CA CYS A 178 -3.13 -1.12 -3.61
C CYS A 178 -3.28 -2.56 -3.13
N MET A 179 -3.65 -2.76 -1.85
CA MET A 179 -3.66 -4.07 -1.18
C MET A 179 -4.99 -4.36 -0.47
N ALA A 180 -6.06 -3.66 -0.82
CA ALA A 180 -7.35 -3.87 -0.16
C ALA A 180 -7.89 -5.28 -0.42
N SER A 181 -7.68 -5.84 -1.61
CA SER A 181 -8.10 -7.21 -1.94
C SER A 181 -7.39 -8.25 -1.09
N ALA A 182 -6.07 -8.14 -0.93
CA ALA A 182 -5.31 -9.03 -0.05
C ALA A 182 -5.75 -8.86 1.42
N ALA A 183 -5.87 -7.62 1.90
CA ALA A 183 -6.29 -7.33 3.28
C ALA A 183 -7.66 -7.93 3.61
N VAL A 184 -8.63 -7.74 2.73
CA VAL A 184 -9.98 -8.31 2.90
C VAL A 184 -9.95 -9.83 2.84
N ALA A 185 -9.16 -10.42 1.93
CA ALA A 185 -9.07 -11.87 1.82
C ALA A 185 -8.35 -12.49 3.03
N PHE A 186 -7.29 -11.87 3.59
CA PHE A 186 -6.67 -12.32 4.86
C PHE A 186 -7.69 -12.33 5.99
N MET A 187 -8.42 -11.23 6.19
CA MET A 187 -9.46 -11.14 7.21
C MET A 187 -10.54 -12.22 7.03
N ARG A 188 -10.96 -12.48 5.80
CA ARG A 188 -12.00 -13.47 5.48
C ARG A 188 -11.53 -14.91 5.58
N THR A 189 -10.25 -15.17 5.35
CA THR A 189 -9.67 -16.52 5.42
C THR A 189 -9.20 -16.87 6.84
N PHE A 190 -8.50 -15.94 7.50
CA PHE A 190 -7.80 -16.22 8.76
C PHE A 190 -8.37 -15.46 9.97
N GLY A 191 -9.33 -14.56 9.74
CA GLY A 191 -9.89 -13.70 10.78
C GLY A 191 -8.99 -12.52 11.20
N MET A 192 -7.75 -12.47 10.72
CA MET A 192 -6.77 -11.41 10.96
C MET A 192 -6.05 -11.05 9.67
N ASP A 193 -5.63 -9.79 9.58
CA ASP A 193 -4.90 -9.28 8.43
C ASP A 193 -3.40 -9.62 8.47
N GLU A 194 -2.67 -9.34 7.40
CA GLU A 194 -1.23 -9.47 7.21
C GLU A 194 -0.70 -10.90 7.00
N PRO A 195 0.41 -11.05 6.23
CA PRO A 195 1.04 -12.34 5.98
C PRO A 195 1.49 -13.05 7.26
N MET A 196 1.41 -14.37 7.26
CA MET A 196 1.84 -15.20 8.38
C MET A 196 3.35 -15.49 8.39
N GLY A 197 4.00 -15.46 7.24
CA GLY A 197 5.45 -15.65 7.08
C GLY A 197 6.25 -14.36 7.26
N CYS A 198 7.54 -14.42 6.92
CA CYS A 198 8.47 -13.31 6.95
C CYS A 198 9.49 -13.40 5.81
N TYR A 199 10.35 -12.40 5.66
CA TYR A 199 11.37 -12.42 4.60
C TYR A 199 12.42 -13.52 4.75
N ASN A 200 12.55 -14.13 5.93
CA ASN A 200 13.44 -15.27 6.16
C ASN A 200 12.96 -16.57 5.47
N ASP A 201 11.73 -16.56 4.94
CA ASP A 201 11.26 -17.62 4.05
C ASP A 201 12.09 -17.71 2.77
N ILE A 202 12.67 -16.59 2.32
CA ILE A 202 13.48 -16.54 1.09
C ILE A 202 14.67 -17.50 1.15
N GLU A 203 15.36 -17.57 2.28
CA GLU A 203 16.54 -18.43 2.43
C GLU A 203 16.18 -19.90 2.72
N LYS A 204 14.90 -20.23 2.86
CA LYS A 204 14.41 -21.56 3.27
C LYS A 204 13.52 -22.25 2.24
N THR A 205 13.07 -21.50 1.22
CA THR A 205 12.19 -22.05 0.19
C THR A 205 12.99 -22.74 -0.93
N ASP A 206 12.34 -23.67 -1.61
CA ASP A 206 12.85 -24.37 -2.79
C ASP A 206 12.19 -23.87 -4.08
N ALA A 207 11.04 -23.18 -3.95
CA ALA A 207 10.34 -22.62 -5.09
C ALA A 207 9.74 -21.26 -4.78
N PHE A 208 9.99 -20.32 -5.66
CA PHE A 208 9.37 -19.01 -5.68
C PHE A 208 8.36 -18.93 -6.82
N VAL A 209 7.11 -18.55 -6.53
CA VAL A 209 6.10 -18.27 -7.55
C VAL A 209 5.69 -16.81 -7.45
N LEU A 210 6.03 -16.01 -8.45
CA LEU A 210 5.79 -14.56 -8.47
C LEU A 210 4.56 -14.26 -9.33
N TRP A 211 3.43 -13.96 -8.69
CA TRP A 211 2.16 -13.67 -9.34
C TRP A 211 1.98 -12.18 -9.59
N GLY A 212 1.97 -11.75 -10.85
CA GLY A 212 1.75 -10.35 -11.22
C GLY A 212 2.71 -9.38 -10.49
N SER A 213 3.98 -9.79 -10.32
CA SER A 213 4.96 -9.10 -9.50
C SER A 213 6.30 -8.91 -10.20
N ASN A 214 6.62 -7.68 -10.59
CA ASN A 214 7.95 -7.32 -11.07
C ASN A 214 8.88 -6.98 -9.90
N MET A 215 9.32 -8.00 -9.15
CA MET A 215 10.12 -7.80 -7.95
C MET A 215 11.50 -7.18 -8.24
N ALA A 216 12.11 -7.46 -9.40
CA ALA A 216 13.39 -6.89 -9.80
C ALA A 216 13.37 -5.35 -9.84
N GLU A 217 12.23 -4.75 -10.13
CA GLU A 217 12.08 -3.29 -10.19
C GLU A 217 11.32 -2.69 -8.99
N MET A 218 10.33 -3.43 -8.44
CA MET A 218 9.42 -2.90 -7.41
C MET A 218 9.85 -3.21 -5.98
N HIS A 219 10.53 -4.34 -5.76
CA HIS A 219 11.10 -4.77 -4.47
C HIS A 219 12.55 -5.26 -4.66
N PRO A 220 13.47 -4.41 -5.18
CA PRO A 220 14.78 -4.87 -5.66
C PRO A 220 15.64 -5.56 -4.60
N ILE A 221 15.50 -5.18 -3.33
CA ILE A 221 16.28 -5.78 -2.24
C ILE A 221 15.80 -7.20 -1.91
N LEU A 222 14.49 -7.44 -1.92
CA LEU A 222 13.99 -8.82 -1.78
C LEU A 222 14.33 -9.65 -3.02
N TRP A 223 14.30 -9.04 -4.20
CA TRP A 223 14.73 -9.69 -5.43
C TRP A 223 16.20 -10.10 -5.40
N SER A 224 17.09 -9.28 -4.84
CA SER A 224 18.50 -9.66 -4.68
C SER A 224 18.65 -10.89 -3.77
N ARG A 225 17.88 -10.97 -2.67
CA ARG A 225 17.88 -12.16 -1.79
C ARG A 225 17.36 -13.41 -2.51
N ILE A 226 16.29 -13.27 -3.31
CA ILE A 226 15.76 -14.37 -4.16
C ILE A 226 16.82 -14.80 -5.18
N SER A 227 17.50 -13.85 -5.82
CA SER A 227 18.56 -14.13 -6.77
C SER A 227 19.73 -14.88 -6.13
N ASP A 228 20.18 -14.44 -4.96
CA ASP A 228 21.24 -15.12 -4.19
C ASP A 228 20.82 -16.55 -3.84
N ARG A 229 19.58 -16.75 -3.37
CA ARG A 229 19.06 -18.08 -3.03
C ARG A 229 18.98 -18.98 -4.27
N ARG A 230 18.47 -18.46 -5.39
CA ARG A 230 18.38 -19.24 -6.66
C ARG A 230 19.75 -19.60 -7.19
N LEU A 231 20.70 -18.68 -7.19
CA LEU A 231 22.04 -18.88 -7.70
C LEU A 231 22.91 -19.77 -6.77
N SER A 232 22.54 -19.90 -5.51
CA SER A 232 23.25 -20.76 -4.54
C SER A 232 22.89 -22.25 -4.67
N SER A 233 21.85 -22.62 -5.45
CA SER A 233 21.40 -24.01 -5.56
C SER A 233 20.58 -24.25 -6.83
N ASP A 234 20.94 -25.26 -7.59
CA ASP A 234 20.22 -25.70 -8.80
C ASP A 234 18.84 -26.29 -8.51
N ASN A 235 18.60 -26.70 -7.26
CA ASN A 235 17.31 -27.26 -6.83
C ASN A 235 16.27 -26.17 -6.58
N VAL A 236 16.67 -24.92 -6.37
CA VAL A 236 15.77 -23.79 -6.17
C VAL A 236 15.24 -23.32 -7.53
N LYS A 237 13.92 -23.10 -7.62
CA LYS A 237 13.25 -22.67 -8.85
C LYS A 237 12.54 -21.34 -8.67
N VAL A 238 12.54 -20.54 -9.72
CA VAL A 238 11.80 -19.26 -9.80
C VAL A 238 10.80 -19.31 -10.94
N VAL A 239 9.53 -19.24 -10.62
CA VAL A 239 8.43 -19.07 -11.56
C VAL A 239 8.04 -17.60 -11.57
N VAL A 240 8.02 -16.97 -12.74
CA VAL A 240 7.56 -15.60 -12.91
C VAL A 240 6.32 -15.57 -13.78
N MET A 241 5.23 -15.05 -13.25
CA MET A 241 3.93 -15.00 -13.91
C MET A 241 3.46 -13.56 -14.09
N SER A 242 3.20 -13.14 -15.31
CA SER A 242 2.72 -11.79 -15.63
C SER A 242 2.01 -11.77 -16.98
N THR A 243 1.36 -10.65 -17.31
CA THR A 243 0.73 -10.44 -18.62
C THR A 243 1.73 -9.97 -19.71
N PHE A 244 2.97 -9.71 -19.32
CA PHE A 244 4.08 -9.38 -20.23
C PHE A 244 5.43 -9.72 -19.57
N GLU A 245 6.48 -9.92 -20.35
CA GLU A 245 7.83 -10.15 -19.81
C GLU A 245 8.48 -8.85 -19.34
N HIS A 246 8.96 -8.87 -18.11
CA HIS A 246 9.68 -7.77 -17.46
C HIS A 246 10.97 -8.28 -16.80
N ARG A 247 11.75 -7.40 -16.15
CA ARG A 247 13.08 -7.75 -15.62
C ARG A 247 13.15 -8.99 -14.73
N SER A 248 12.10 -9.30 -13.96
CA SER A 248 12.13 -10.52 -13.15
C SER A 248 12.16 -11.81 -13.98
N PHE A 249 11.76 -11.77 -15.27
CA PHE A 249 11.85 -12.92 -16.16
C PHE A 249 13.29 -13.33 -16.52
N GLU A 250 14.26 -12.42 -16.33
CA GLU A 250 15.67 -12.71 -16.59
C GLU A 250 16.24 -13.83 -15.68
N LEU A 251 15.62 -14.09 -14.53
CA LEU A 251 15.99 -15.16 -13.59
C LEU A 251 14.96 -16.31 -13.55
N ALA A 252 13.92 -16.26 -14.36
CA ALA A 252 12.86 -17.25 -14.31
C ALA A 252 13.30 -18.60 -14.86
N ASP A 253 13.14 -19.68 -14.07
CA ASP A 253 13.24 -21.06 -14.56
C ASP A 253 11.99 -21.46 -15.34
N VAL A 254 10.83 -20.93 -14.93
CA VAL A 254 9.54 -21.14 -15.60
C VAL A 254 8.90 -19.77 -15.87
N PRO A 255 9.13 -19.18 -17.05
CA PRO A 255 8.50 -17.93 -17.46
C PRO A 255 7.07 -18.19 -17.95
N ILE A 256 6.08 -17.56 -17.33
CA ILE A 256 4.66 -17.71 -17.70
C ILE A 256 4.07 -16.35 -18.04
N VAL A 257 3.68 -16.18 -19.31
CA VAL A 257 2.90 -15.02 -19.78
C VAL A 257 1.47 -15.48 -20.00
N PHE A 258 0.50 -14.82 -19.33
CA PHE A 258 -0.90 -15.21 -19.35
C PHE A 258 -1.80 -14.06 -19.78
N ASN A 259 -2.98 -14.36 -20.29
CA ASN A 259 -3.97 -13.38 -20.68
C ASN A 259 -4.42 -12.56 -19.46
N PRO A 260 -4.62 -11.22 -19.58
CA PRO A 260 -5.15 -10.42 -18.48
C PRO A 260 -6.41 -11.02 -17.86
N HIS A 261 -6.53 -10.99 -16.52
CA HIS A 261 -7.66 -11.49 -15.73
C HIS A 261 -7.73 -13.03 -15.53
N SER A 262 -6.87 -13.82 -16.14
CA SER A 262 -6.97 -15.28 -16.13
C SER A 262 -6.29 -15.99 -14.94
N ASP A 263 -5.64 -15.28 -14.06
CA ASP A 263 -4.98 -15.80 -12.86
C ASP A 263 -5.92 -16.64 -11.97
N LEU A 264 -7.17 -16.21 -11.81
CA LEU A 264 -8.19 -16.97 -11.07
C LEU A 264 -8.49 -18.35 -11.72
N ALA A 265 -8.55 -18.42 -13.05
CA ALA A 265 -8.73 -19.68 -13.77
C ALA A 265 -7.52 -20.63 -13.59
N ILE A 266 -6.30 -20.07 -13.61
CA ILE A 266 -5.07 -20.85 -13.35
C ILE A 266 -5.06 -21.41 -11.93
N LEU A 267 -5.44 -20.61 -10.93
CA LEU A 267 -5.50 -21.06 -9.53
C LEU A 267 -6.58 -22.12 -9.30
N ASN A 268 -7.74 -22.00 -9.94
CA ASN A 268 -8.78 -23.02 -9.91
C ASN A 268 -8.28 -24.34 -10.54
N TYR A 269 -7.51 -24.27 -11.64
CA TYR A 269 -6.86 -25.44 -12.24
C TYR A 269 -5.85 -26.08 -11.28
N ILE A 270 -5.00 -25.28 -10.59
CA ILE A 270 -4.04 -25.83 -9.62
C ILE A 270 -4.78 -26.55 -8.49
N ALA A 271 -5.86 -25.96 -7.97
CA ALA A 271 -6.68 -26.62 -6.94
C ALA A 271 -7.32 -27.92 -7.44
N ASN A 272 -7.87 -27.91 -8.67
CA ASN A 272 -8.40 -29.11 -9.31
C ASN A 272 -7.31 -30.18 -9.49
N TYR A 273 -6.12 -29.80 -9.96
CA TYR A 273 -4.98 -30.72 -10.12
C TYR A 273 -4.59 -31.40 -8.80
N ILE A 274 -4.49 -30.60 -7.70
CA ILE A 274 -4.19 -31.12 -6.36
C ILE A 274 -5.22 -32.17 -5.93
N ILE A 275 -6.49 -31.91 -6.18
CA ILE A 275 -7.59 -32.83 -5.82
C ILE A 275 -7.58 -34.09 -6.67
N GLN A 276 -7.48 -33.94 -8.01
CA GLN A 276 -7.55 -35.08 -8.95
C GLN A 276 -6.34 -36.03 -8.83
N ASN A 277 -5.22 -35.56 -8.30
CA ASN A 277 -4.00 -36.36 -8.13
C ASN A 277 -3.77 -36.80 -6.67
N ASP A 278 -4.78 -36.75 -5.81
CA ASP A 278 -4.72 -37.14 -4.39
C ASP A 278 -3.58 -36.43 -3.61
N LYS A 279 -3.36 -35.14 -3.87
CA LYS A 279 -2.30 -34.33 -3.23
C LYS A 279 -2.81 -33.41 -2.13
N VAL A 280 -4.08 -33.56 -1.73
CA VAL A 280 -4.64 -32.85 -0.57
C VAL A 280 -4.01 -33.35 0.71
N ASN A 281 -3.49 -32.48 1.53
CA ASN A 281 -3.01 -32.80 2.86
C ASN A 281 -4.21 -32.88 3.83
N TRP A 282 -4.84 -34.07 3.86
CA TRP A 282 -6.06 -34.32 4.64
C TRP A 282 -5.87 -34.14 6.13
N ASP A 283 -4.70 -34.45 6.64
CA ASP A 283 -4.38 -34.24 8.06
C ASP A 283 -4.48 -32.73 8.41
N PHE A 284 -3.90 -31.89 7.61
CA PHE A 284 -3.96 -30.45 7.77
C PHE A 284 -5.37 -29.89 7.53
N VAL A 285 -5.98 -30.26 6.40
CA VAL A 285 -7.30 -29.75 5.99
C VAL A 285 -8.37 -30.06 7.04
N ASN A 286 -8.45 -31.29 7.51
CA ASN A 286 -9.45 -31.69 8.48
C ASN A 286 -9.29 -30.99 9.84
N LYS A 287 -8.05 -30.80 10.29
CA LYS A 287 -7.77 -30.17 11.59
C LYS A 287 -7.95 -28.67 11.59
N HIS A 288 -7.46 -28.00 10.54
CA HIS A 288 -7.19 -26.56 10.56
C HIS A 288 -8.05 -25.73 9.60
N THR A 289 -8.94 -26.36 8.82
CA THR A 289 -9.76 -25.64 7.83
C THR A 289 -11.24 -25.95 7.91
N LYS A 290 -12.04 -25.10 7.28
CA LYS A 290 -13.47 -25.28 7.00
C LYS A 290 -13.77 -24.71 5.62
N PHE A 291 -14.81 -25.23 4.96
CA PHE A 291 -15.17 -24.84 3.61
C PHE A 291 -16.33 -23.83 3.61
N LYS A 292 -16.24 -22.89 2.68
CA LYS A 292 -17.34 -21.98 2.32
C LYS A 292 -17.34 -21.76 0.82
N ARG A 293 -18.43 -21.25 0.29
CA ARG A 293 -18.51 -20.76 -1.09
C ARG A 293 -18.84 -19.27 -1.11
N GLY A 294 -18.29 -18.54 -2.11
CA GLY A 294 -18.58 -17.13 -2.33
C GLY A 294 -19.93 -16.95 -3.05
N GLU A 295 -20.46 -15.74 -2.93
CA GLU A 295 -21.55 -15.25 -3.80
C GLU A 295 -20.99 -14.94 -5.19
N THR A 296 -21.71 -15.29 -6.25
CA THR A 296 -21.34 -15.05 -7.66
C THR A 296 -22.22 -13.97 -8.29
N ASP A 297 -21.88 -13.50 -9.50
CA ASP A 297 -22.64 -12.46 -10.20
C ASP A 297 -22.80 -11.19 -9.33
N ILE A 298 -21.65 -10.74 -8.80
CA ILE A 298 -21.57 -9.69 -7.78
C ILE A 298 -21.36 -8.28 -8.33
N GLY A 299 -21.33 -8.10 -9.66
CA GLY A 299 -21.02 -6.83 -10.32
C GLY A 299 -19.52 -6.53 -10.37
N TYR A 300 -19.17 -5.29 -10.68
CA TYR A 300 -17.81 -4.82 -10.95
C TYR A 300 -17.45 -3.52 -10.23
N GLY A 301 -18.27 -3.10 -9.26
CA GLY A 301 -18.09 -1.85 -8.52
C GLY A 301 -18.12 -0.59 -9.37
N LEU A 302 -18.76 -0.65 -10.55
CA LEU A 302 -19.02 0.49 -11.42
C LEU A 302 -20.17 1.36 -10.85
N ARG A 303 -20.57 2.41 -11.57
CA ARG A 303 -21.74 3.20 -11.16
C ARG A 303 -23.02 2.37 -11.20
N PRO A 304 -23.98 2.58 -10.29
CA PRO A 304 -25.18 1.76 -10.15
C PRO A 304 -26.03 1.64 -11.44
N GLU A 305 -25.99 2.65 -12.28
CA GLU A 305 -26.70 2.73 -13.57
C GLU A 305 -25.96 2.04 -14.73
N HIS A 306 -24.72 1.62 -14.53
CA HIS A 306 -23.94 0.93 -15.56
C HIS A 306 -24.60 -0.42 -15.91
N PRO A 307 -24.71 -0.81 -17.19
CA PRO A 307 -25.39 -2.04 -17.60
C PRO A 307 -24.91 -3.31 -16.88
N LEU A 308 -23.60 -3.45 -16.65
CA LEU A 308 -23.03 -4.58 -15.90
C LEU A 308 -23.45 -4.60 -14.43
N GLU A 309 -23.67 -3.44 -13.81
CA GLU A 309 -24.16 -3.35 -12.44
C GLU A 309 -25.66 -3.62 -12.34
N VAL A 310 -26.42 -3.15 -13.34
CA VAL A 310 -27.88 -3.41 -13.42
C VAL A 310 -28.16 -4.89 -13.65
N ALA A 311 -27.31 -5.56 -14.44
CA ALA A 311 -27.43 -6.99 -14.72
C ALA A 311 -27.05 -7.88 -13.55
N ALA A 312 -26.17 -7.42 -12.66
CA ALA A 312 -25.63 -8.21 -11.55
C ALA A 312 -26.68 -8.49 -10.46
N LYS A 313 -26.97 -9.77 -10.20
CA LYS A 313 -28.03 -10.20 -9.29
C LYS A 313 -27.66 -10.04 -7.82
N ASN A 314 -26.38 -10.29 -7.49
CA ASN A 314 -25.91 -10.41 -6.11
C ASN A 314 -25.02 -9.23 -5.66
N ARG A 315 -25.12 -8.08 -6.33
CA ARG A 315 -24.32 -6.88 -6.02
C ARG A 315 -24.40 -6.46 -4.54
N LYS A 316 -25.60 -6.54 -3.95
CA LYS A 316 -25.82 -6.12 -2.54
C LYS A 316 -25.25 -7.13 -1.53
N THR A 317 -25.00 -8.34 -1.94
CA THR A 317 -24.52 -9.45 -1.11
C THR A 317 -23.13 -9.93 -1.52
N ALA A 318 -22.40 -9.17 -2.31
CA ALA A 318 -21.11 -9.52 -2.91
C ALA A 318 -20.10 -10.13 -1.92
N GLY A 319 -20.08 -9.65 -0.67
CA GLY A 319 -19.21 -10.15 0.38
C GLY A 319 -19.73 -11.36 1.15
N LYS A 320 -20.95 -11.86 0.85
CA LYS A 320 -21.55 -12.96 1.60
C LYS A 320 -20.82 -14.29 1.32
N MET A 321 -20.59 -15.06 2.37
CA MET A 321 -20.07 -16.44 2.32
C MET A 321 -21.13 -17.39 2.85
N HIS A 322 -21.30 -18.51 2.15
CA HIS A 322 -22.24 -19.58 2.53
C HIS A 322 -21.47 -20.78 3.04
N ASP A 323 -22.06 -21.53 3.96
CA ASP A 323 -21.50 -22.80 4.39
C ASP A 323 -21.42 -23.78 3.22
N SER A 324 -20.36 -24.56 3.17
CA SER A 324 -20.05 -25.48 2.09
C SER A 324 -19.22 -26.65 2.64
N ASP A 325 -18.95 -27.62 1.80
CA ASP A 325 -18.11 -28.75 2.10
C ASP A 325 -17.05 -28.99 0.99
N PHE A 326 -16.24 -29.99 1.20
CA PHE A 326 -15.21 -30.35 0.23
C PHE A 326 -15.80 -30.80 -1.12
N GLU A 327 -16.92 -31.52 -1.14
CA GLU A 327 -17.52 -32.00 -2.39
C GLU A 327 -18.10 -30.84 -3.21
N GLU A 328 -18.64 -29.82 -2.56
CA GLU A 328 -19.07 -28.60 -3.25
C GLU A 328 -17.86 -27.80 -3.78
N PHE A 329 -16.80 -27.65 -3.00
CA PHE A 329 -15.56 -27.03 -3.45
C PHE A 329 -14.96 -27.76 -4.66
N LYS A 330 -14.90 -29.08 -4.62
CA LYS A 330 -14.47 -29.94 -5.73
C LYS A 330 -15.29 -29.71 -6.99
N LYS A 331 -16.61 -29.57 -6.88
CA LYS A 331 -17.51 -29.26 -8.01
C LYS A 331 -17.23 -27.89 -8.60
N ILE A 332 -16.91 -26.88 -7.77
CA ILE A 332 -16.58 -25.52 -8.25
C ILE A 332 -15.28 -25.51 -9.07
N VAL A 333 -14.26 -26.25 -8.66
CA VAL A 333 -12.96 -26.26 -9.36
C VAL A 333 -12.88 -27.28 -10.49
N ALA A 334 -13.72 -28.32 -10.51
CA ALA A 334 -13.70 -29.39 -11.51
C ALA A 334 -13.76 -28.94 -12.98
N PRO A 335 -14.51 -27.87 -13.36
CA PRO A 335 -14.53 -27.38 -14.74
C PRO A 335 -13.16 -26.87 -15.24
N TYR A 336 -12.27 -26.50 -14.32
CA TYR A 336 -10.95 -25.95 -14.68
C TYR A 336 -9.95 -27.09 -14.90
N THR A 337 -10.13 -27.78 -16.03
CA THR A 337 -9.18 -28.79 -16.53
C THR A 337 -7.94 -28.09 -17.13
N LEU A 338 -6.91 -28.87 -17.46
CA LEU A 338 -5.72 -28.35 -18.17
C LEU A 338 -6.10 -27.65 -19.48
N ASP A 339 -7.07 -28.25 -20.23
CA ASP A 339 -7.54 -27.68 -21.49
C ASP A 339 -8.28 -26.35 -21.28
N GLU A 340 -9.14 -26.28 -20.29
CA GLU A 340 -9.90 -25.07 -19.99
C GLU A 340 -9.01 -23.95 -19.43
N ALA A 341 -8.08 -24.28 -18.54
CA ALA A 341 -7.10 -23.31 -18.05
C ALA A 341 -6.20 -22.77 -19.18
N HIS A 342 -5.75 -23.61 -20.08
CA HIS A 342 -5.04 -23.22 -21.30
C HIS A 342 -5.89 -22.29 -22.18
N ARG A 343 -7.15 -22.65 -22.42
CA ARG A 343 -8.09 -21.87 -23.26
C ARG A 343 -8.30 -20.46 -22.73
N ILE A 344 -8.50 -20.32 -21.41
CA ILE A 344 -8.76 -19.03 -20.77
C ILE A 344 -7.47 -18.20 -20.67
N SER A 345 -6.39 -18.84 -20.22
CA SER A 345 -5.15 -18.13 -19.88
C SER A 345 -4.19 -17.91 -21.04
N GLY A 346 -4.31 -18.71 -22.11
CA GLY A 346 -3.34 -18.72 -23.20
C GLY A 346 -1.98 -19.34 -22.82
N VAL A 347 -1.80 -19.81 -21.60
CA VAL A 347 -0.53 -20.40 -21.12
C VAL A 347 -0.36 -21.79 -21.71
N PRO A 348 0.83 -22.18 -22.21
CA PRO A 348 1.11 -23.53 -22.66
C PRO A 348 0.81 -24.60 -21.60
N LYS A 349 0.22 -25.72 -22.02
CA LYS A 349 -0.22 -26.79 -21.11
C LYS A 349 0.90 -27.36 -20.25
N ASP A 350 2.08 -27.53 -20.81
CA ASP A 350 3.27 -28.03 -20.11
C ASP A 350 3.74 -27.09 -18.99
N GLN A 351 3.62 -25.77 -19.20
CA GLN A 351 3.91 -24.78 -18.17
C GLN A 351 2.85 -24.79 -17.05
N LEU A 352 1.56 -24.89 -17.40
CA LEU A 352 0.48 -25.02 -16.41
C LEU A 352 0.63 -26.29 -15.57
N GLU A 353 0.93 -27.40 -16.21
CA GLU A 353 1.14 -28.69 -15.52
C GLU A 353 2.39 -28.63 -14.61
N THR A 354 3.47 -28.04 -15.08
CA THR A 354 4.69 -27.82 -14.27
C THR A 354 4.38 -27.00 -13.03
N LEU A 355 3.66 -25.90 -13.18
CA LEU A 355 3.24 -25.05 -12.06
C LEU A 355 2.37 -25.81 -11.06
N ALA A 356 1.37 -26.58 -11.54
CA ALA A 356 0.48 -27.36 -10.67
C ALA A 356 1.24 -28.45 -9.91
N LYS A 357 2.20 -29.13 -10.55
CA LYS A 357 3.08 -30.12 -9.91
C LYS A 357 3.90 -29.51 -8.77
N MET A 358 4.44 -28.30 -8.95
CA MET A 358 5.21 -27.62 -7.91
C MET A 358 4.37 -27.32 -6.65
N TYR A 359 3.12 -26.90 -6.82
CA TYR A 359 2.21 -26.73 -5.68
C TYR A 359 1.83 -28.06 -5.02
N ALA A 360 1.64 -29.09 -5.81
CA ALA A 360 1.18 -30.41 -5.37
C ALA A 360 2.27 -31.29 -4.73
N ASP A 361 3.57 -31.01 -4.98
CA ASP A 361 4.69 -31.77 -4.45
C ASP A 361 4.84 -31.56 -2.94
N PRO A 362 4.60 -32.56 -2.07
CA PRO A 362 4.66 -32.40 -0.60
C PRO A 362 6.06 -32.09 -0.07
N GLU A 363 7.11 -32.48 -0.79
CA GLU A 363 8.51 -32.30 -0.36
C GLU A 363 9.07 -30.90 -0.70
N GLN A 364 8.42 -30.18 -1.61
CA GLN A 364 8.90 -28.89 -2.06
C GLN A 364 8.37 -27.77 -1.15
N ASN A 365 9.26 -27.02 -0.49
CA ASN A 365 8.89 -25.77 0.14
C ASN A 365 8.62 -24.71 -0.93
N LEU A 366 7.48 -24.04 -0.85
CA LEU A 366 7.04 -23.10 -1.86
C LEU A 366 6.45 -21.82 -1.24
N VAL A 367 6.95 -20.67 -1.69
CA VAL A 367 6.40 -19.35 -1.35
C VAL A 367 5.78 -18.71 -2.57
N SER A 368 4.56 -18.24 -2.44
CA SER A 368 3.88 -17.43 -3.45
C SER A 368 3.98 -15.96 -3.08
N TYR A 369 4.64 -15.14 -3.91
CA TYR A 369 4.69 -13.70 -3.77
C TYR A 369 3.83 -13.02 -4.82
N TRP A 370 3.07 -11.99 -4.42
CA TRP A 370 2.32 -11.17 -5.37
C TRP A 370 2.31 -9.69 -5.03
N THR A 371 2.01 -8.89 -6.05
CA THR A 371 1.82 -7.45 -5.95
C THR A 371 0.54 -7.00 -6.68
N MET A 372 0.58 -5.81 -7.27
CA MET A 372 -0.58 -5.15 -7.86
C MET A 372 -1.13 -5.81 -9.11
N GLY A 373 -0.35 -6.58 -9.86
CA GLY A 373 -0.86 -7.33 -11.01
C GLY A 373 -1.90 -8.38 -10.61
N PHE A 374 -1.84 -8.85 -9.38
CA PHE A 374 -2.73 -9.84 -8.80
C PHE A 374 -3.88 -9.20 -8.01
N ASN A 375 -3.63 -8.09 -7.31
CA ASN A 375 -4.60 -7.44 -6.44
C ASN A 375 -5.55 -6.49 -7.16
N GLN A 376 -5.04 -5.66 -8.09
CA GLN A 376 -5.78 -4.62 -8.78
C GLN A 376 -6.68 -5.20 -9.90
N HIS A 377 -7.80 -5.76 -9.52
CA HIS A 377 -8.59 -6.70 -10.28
C HIS A 377 -10.04 -6.72 -9.76
N THR A 378 -11.03 -6.76 -10.61
CA THR A 378 -12.44 -6.81 -10.19
C THR A 378 -12.85 -8.09 -9.47
N ARG A 379 -11.96 -9.09 -9.44
CA ARG A 379 -12.08 -10.32 -8.65
C ARG A 379 -10.85 -10.51 -7.75
N GLY A 380 -10.22 -9.40 -7.31
CA GLY A 380 -9.00 -9.42 -6.52
C GLY A 380 -9.13 -10.17 -5.19
N VAL A 381 -10.26 -10.03 -4.50
CA VAL A 381 -10.53 -10.80 -3.27
C VAL A 381 -10.60 -12.29 -3.56
N TRP A 382 -11.25 -12.70 -4.64
CA TRP A 382 -11.36 -14.11 -5.01
C TRP A 382 -10.02 -14.72 -5.40
N VAL A 383 -9.21 -14.00 -6.17
CA VAL A 383 -7.86 -14.44 -6.55
C VAL A 383 -7.00 -14.66 -5.31
N ASN A 384 -7.09 -13.74 -4.33
CA ASN A 384 -6.39 -13.88 -3.05
C ASN A 384 -6.92 -15.08 -2.23
N HIS A 385 -8.22 -15.31 -2.19
CA HIS A 385 -8.76 -16.53 -1.56
C HIS A 385 -8.20 -17.80 -2.22
N MET A 386 -8.14 -17.84 -3.55
CA MET A 386 -7.68 -19.03 -4.26
C MET A 386 -6.18 -19.30 -4.06
N ILE A 387 -5.32 -18.26 -3.97
CA ILE A 387 -3.92 -18.51 -3.59
C ILE A 387 -3.79 -19.05 -2.17
N TYR A 388 -4.62 -18.58 -1.22
CA TYR A 388 -4.65 -19.16 0.11
C TYR A 388 -5.16 -20.60 0.10
N ASN A 389 -6.19 -20.90 -0.68
CA ASN A 389 -6.76 -22.24 -0.79
C ASN A 389 -5.72 -23.28 -1.25
N VAL A 390 -4.90 -22.98 -2.26
CA VAL A 390 -3.89 -23.94 -2.74
C VAL A 390 -2.81 -24.21 -1.70
N HIS A 391 -2.44 -23.18 -0.91
CA HIS A 391 -1.53 -23.36 0.23
C HIS A 391 -2.17 -24.14 1.39
N LEU A 392 -3.45 -23.87 1.69
CA LEU A 392 -4.21 -24.59 2.72
C LEU A 392 -4.45 -26.07 2.35
N LEU A 393 -4.82 -26.35 1.09
CA LEU A 393 -5.04 -27.72 0.61
C LEU A 393 -3.78 -28.59 0.72
N THR A 394 -2.60 -28.00 0.58
CA THR A 394 -1.31 -28.70 0.61
C THR A 394 -0.59 -28.59 1.95
N GLY A 395 -1.12 -27.84 2.93
CA GLY A 395 -0.48 -27.59 4.21
C GLY A 395 0.83 -26.77 4.11
N LYS A 396 1.08 -26.09 3.00
CA LYS A 396 2.26 -25.26 2.76
C LYS A 396 2.05 -23.84 3.26
N ILE A 397 1.83 -23.70 4.56
CA ILE A 397 1.47 -22.43 5.20
C ILE A 397 2.00 -22.36 6.63
N SER A 398 2.34 -21.17 7.05
CA SER A 398 2.82 -20.85 8.42
C SER A 398 4.01 -21.72 8.87
N LYS A 399 4.88 -22.11 7.96
CA LYS A 399 6.13 -22.83 8.26
C LYS A 399 7.28 -22.23 7.47
N PRO A 400 8.53 -22.38 7.96
CA PRO A 400 9.72 -21.83 7.28
C PRO A 400 9.77 -22.22 5.81
N GLY A 401 9.90 -21.21 4.93
CA GLY A 401 10.01 -21.40 3.49
C GLY A 401 8.70 -21.72 2.76
N CYS A 402 7.54 -21.61 3.43
CA CYS A 402 6.25 -21.95 2.84
C CYS A 402 5.18 -20.92 3.18
N GLY A 403 4.44 -20.50 2.17
CA GLY A 403 3.21 -19.72 2.38
C GLY A 403 2.91 -18.69 1.30
N PRO A 404 1.68 -18.17 1.34
CA PRO A 404 1.28 -17.03 0.53
C PRO A 404 1.78 -15.72 1.18
N PHE A 405 2.34 -14.81 0.38
CA PHE A 405 2.92 -13.57 0.87
C PHE A 405 2.58 -12.38 -0.03
N SER A 406 1.73 -11.48 0.45
CA SER A 406 1.42 -10.22 -0.24
C SER A 406 2.54 -9.20 -0.02
N LEU A 407 3.14 -8.71 -1.11
CA LEU A 407 4.19 -7.71 -1.07
C LEU A 407 3.61 -6.31 -1.14
N THR A 408 3.44 -5.68 0.00
CA THR A 408 2.88 -4.33 0.10
C THR A 408 3.77 -3.31 -0.60
N GLY A 409 3.16 -2.43 -1.40
CA GLY A 409 3.88 -1.44 -2.21
C GLY A 409 4.44 -0.28 -1.42
N GLN A 410 3.67 0.29 -0.49
CA GLN A 410 4.05 1.50 0.25
C GLN A 410 4.74 1.14 1.57
N PRO A 411 5.59 2.05 2.13
CA PRO A 411 6.44 1.74 3.28
C PRO A 411 5.63 1.43 4.55
N SER A 412 4.45 2.01 4.71
CA SER A 412 3.57 1.81 5.87
C SER A 412 2.11 1.57 5.50
N ALA A 413 1.83 0.96 4.34
CA ALA A 413 0.45 0.57 4.04
C ALA A 413 -0.07 -0.52 5.00
N CYS A 414 0.81 -1.34 5.55
CA CYS A 414 0.49 -2.22 6.67
C CYS A 414 0.21 -1.40 7.93
N GLY A 415 1.21 -0.79 8.54
CA GLY A 415 1.08 -0.06 9.79
C GLY A 415 0.05 1.07 9.76
N THR A 416 0.17 1.99 8.81
CA THR A 416 -0.65 3.22 8.79
C THR A 416 -2.06 3.01 8.23
N ALA A 417 -2.23 2.10 7.27
CA ALA A 417 -3.54 1.94 6.62
C ALA A 417 -4.33 0.74 7.16
N ARG A 418 -3.69 -0.43 7.25
CA ARG A 418 -4.36 -1.68 7.63
C ARG A 418 -4.49 -1.81 9.14
N GLU A 419 -3.39 -1.66 9.87
CA GLU A 419 -3.31 -1.92 11.31
C GLU A 419 -4.01 -0.84 12.16
N VAL A 420 -3.79 0.46 11.88
CA VAL A 420 -4.44 1.55 12.65
C VAL A 420 -5.86 1.87 12.20
N GLY A 421 -6.31 1.30 11.07
CA GLY A 421 -7.70 1.37 10.67
C GLY A 421 -8.12 2.60 9.89
N THR A 422 -7.28 3.14 9.00
CA THR A 422 -7.65 4.30 8.16
C THR A 422 -8.61 3.96 7.00
N PHE A 423 -8.97 2.70 6.78
CA PHE A 423 -10.05 2.35 5.86
C PHE A 423 -11.43 2.72 6.40
N VAL A 424 -12.36 3.07 5.52
CA VAL A 424 -13.73 3.50 5.88
C VAL A 424 -14.44 2.54 6.83
N HIS A 425 -14.20 1.25 6.71
CA HIS A 425 -14.85 0.20 7.51
C HIS A 425 -14.03 -0.26 8.71
N ARG A 426 -12.77 0.19 8.86
CA ARG A 426 -11.83 -0.29 9.87
C ARG A 426 -11.80 0.60 11.12
N LEU A 427 -11.43 -0.04 12.24
CA LEU A 427 -10.97 0.52 13.49
C LEU A 427 -9.59 -0.09 13.81
N PRO A 428 -8.86 0.40 14.82
CA PRO A 428 -7.53 -0.14 15.15
C PRO A 428 -7.52 -1.65 15.42
N ALA A 429 -6.40 -2.31 15.15
CA ALA A 429 -6.16 -3.73 15.42
C ALA A 429 -7.24 -4.67 14.86
N ASP A 430 -7.47 -4.57 13.56
CA ASP A 430 -8.39 -5.41 12.78
C ASP A 430 -9.89 -5.31 13.14
N MET A 431 -10.25 -4.40 14.04
CA MET A 431 -11.66 -4.14 14.34
C MET A 431 -12.37 -3.42 13.17
N VAL A 432 -13.70 -3.47 13.16
CA VAL A 432 -14.52 -2.88 12.09
C VAL A 432 -15.70 -2.08 12.66
N VAL A 433 -16.06 -0.98 11.98
CA VAL A 433 -17.17 -0.10 12.40
C VAL A 433 -18.53 -0.78 12.31
N THR A 434 -18.68 -1.78 11.44
CA THR A 434 -19.92 -2.53 11.26
C THR A 434 -20.23 -3.52 12.39
N ASN A 435 -19.28 -3.74 13.31
CA ASN A 435 -19.49 -4.56 14.50
C ASN A 435 -19.70 -3.65 15.72
N PRO A 436 -20.90 -3.62 16.30
CA PRO A 436 -21.19 -2.75 17.45
C PRO A 436 -20.30 -2.98 18.68
N LYS A 437 -19.81 -4.22 18.88
CA LYS A 437 -18.88 -4.54 19.98
C LYS A 437 -17.51 -3.91 19.75
N HIS A 438 -17.03 -3.87 18.51
CA HIS A 438 -15.77 -3.23 18.16
C HIS A 438 -15.84 -1.70 18.35
N VAL A 439 -16.98 -1.11 17.99
CA VAL A 439 -17.26 0.31 18.23
C VAL A 439 -17.26 0.60 19.73
N GLU A 440 -17.99 -0.19 20.53
CA GLU A 440 -18.04 -0.02 21.99
C GLU A 440 -16.65 -0.12 22.65
N ILE A 441 -15.82 -1.08 22.24
CA ILE A 441 -14.43 -1.24 22.71
C ILE A 441 -13.63 0.03 22.39
N THR A 442 -13.77 0.55 21.17
CA THR A 442 -13.03 1.72 20.71
C THR A 442 -13.49 2.99 21.45
N GLU A 443 -14.79 3.22 21.56
CA GLU A 443 -15.36 4.38 22.28
C GLU A 443 -14.94 4.36 23.76
N LYS A 444 -14.99 3.20 24.40
CA LYS A 444 -14.55 3.06 25.80
C LYS A 444 -13.07 3.38 25.96
N LYS A 445 -12.20 2.87 25.08
CA LYS A 445 -10.75 3.11 25.12
C LYS A 445 -10.43 4.59 24.87
N TRP A 446 -11.12 5.23 23.95
CA TRP A 446 -10.99 6.66 23.67
C TRP A 446 -11.75 7.57 24.63
N LYS A 447 -12.44 6.99 25.64
CA LYS A 447 -13.26 7.72 26.63
C LYS A 447 -14.32 8.60 25.97
N LEU A 448 -15.05 8.04 25.02
CA LEU A 448 -16.09 8.75 24.26
C LEU A 448 -17.50 8.35 24.72
N PRO A 449 -18.49 9.23 24.53
CA PRO A 449 -19.91 8.89 24.70
C PRO A 449 -20.26 7.71 23.75
N LYS A 450 -21.15 6.84 24.20
CA LYS A 450 -21.65 5.74 23.37
C LYS A 450 -22.39 6.27 22.14
N GLY A 451 -22.07 5.75 20.96
CA GLY A 451 -22.66 6.17 19.69
C GLY A 451 -21.95 7.36 19.04
N THR A 452 -20.76 7.72 19.52
CA THR A 452 -19.91 8.74 18.89
C THR A 452 -19.45 8.27 17.50
N ILE A 453 -19.00 7.01 17.37
CA ILE A 453 -18.51 6.44 16.12
C ILE A 453 -19.68 5.80 15.36
N PRO A 454 -20.01 6.26 14.13
CA PRO A 454 -21.07 5.64 13.33
C PRO A 454 -20.70 4.22 12.92
N THR A 455 -21.70 3.34 12.85
CA THR A 455 -21.53 1.93 12.46
C THR A 455 -21.62 1.69 10.95
N VAL A 456 -21.94 2.73 10.17
CA VAL A 456 -22.04 2.67 8.71
C VAL A 456 -20.72 3.14 8.10
N PRO A 457 -20.08 2.36 7.21
CA PRO A 457 -18.88 2.80 6.51
C PRO A 457 -19.13 4.05 5.66
N GLY A 458 -18.10 4.89 5.51
CA GLY A 458 -18.11 6.03 4.61
C GLY A 458 -17.80 5.65 3.15
N TYR A 459 -17.41 6.64 2.34
CA TYR A 459 -17.07 6.45 0.93
C TYR A 459 -15.62 5.96 0.77
N PRO A 460 -15.35 4.74 0.23
CA PRO A 460 -13.99 4.32 -0.13
C PRO A 460 -13.48 5.10 -1.36
N ALA A 461 -12.17 5.01 -1.62
CA ALA A 461 -11.42 5.89 -2.55
C ALA A 461 -12.12 6.26 -3.87
N VAL A 462 -12.56 5.29 -4.68
CA VAL A 462 -13.28 5.57 -5.94
C VAL A 462 -14.63 6.23 -5.64
N GLN A 463 -15.31 5.79 -4.59
CA GLN A 463 -16.59 6.36 -4.20
C GLN A 463 -16.45 7.79 -3.65
N GLN A 464 -15.30 8.17 -3.04
CA GLN A 464 -15.04 9.56 -2.66
C GLN A 464 -15.01 10.47 -3.89
N SER A 465 -14.35 10.04 -4.98
CA SER A 465 -14.33 10.81 -6.24
C SER A 465 -15.73 10.97 -6.82
N ARG A 466 -16.50 9.88 -6.86
CA ARG A 466 -17.90 9.89 -7.30
C ARG A 466 -18.79 10.76 -6.40
N ALA A 467 -18.60 10.66 -5.08
CA ALA A 467 -19.36 11.45 -4.11
C ALA A 467 -19.06 12.96 -4.19
N LEU A 468 -17.80 13.34 -4.49
CA LEU A 468 -17.44 14.74 -4.78
C LEU A 468 -18.13 15.26 -6.03
N LYS A 469 -18.12 14.47 -7.12
CA LYS A 469 -18.80 14.81 -8.36
C LYS A 469 -20.32 14.97 -8.16
N ASP A 470 -20.91 14.05 -7.40
CA ASP A 470 -22.35 13.97 -7.15
C ASP A 470 -22.82 14.95 -6.04
N GLY A 471 -21.94 15.75 -5.45
CA GLY A 471 -22.25 16.72 -4.38
C GLY A 471 -22.65 16.08 -3.03
N LYS A 472 -22.31 14.80 -2.82
CA LYS A 472 -22.51 14.07 -1.54
C LYS A 472 -21.35 14.23 -0.58
N LEU A 473 -20.16 14.48 -1.09
CA LEU A 473 -18.94 14.80 -0.35
C LEU A 473 -18.53 16.22 -0.76
N ASN A 474 -18.33 17.12 0.19
CA ASN A 474 -18.08 18.53 -0.10
C ASN A 474 -16.80 19.10 0.49
N PHE A 475 -16.18 18.37 1.41
CA PHE A 475 -14.85 18.67 1.92
C PHE A 475 -13.97 17.42 1.79
N LEU A 476 -12.82 17.59 1.18
CA LEU A 476 -11.82 16.53 1.10
C LEU A 476 -10.44 17.06 1.50
N TRP A 477 -9.84 16.43 2.52
CA TRP A 477 -8.43 16.64 2.84
C TRP A 477 -7.60 15.44 2.38
N GLN A 478 -6.74 15.66 1.40
CA GLN A 478 -5.82 14.65 0.90
C GLN A 478 -4.44 14.87 1.50
N MET A 479 -3.85 13.81 2.09
CA MET A 479 -2.53 13.89 2.74
C MET A 479 -1.53 12.93 2.14
N SER A 480 -0.34 13.46 1.76
CA SER A 480 0.84 12.68 1.34
C SER A 480 0.56 11.64 0.25
N THR A 481 -0.32 11.98 -0.68
CA THR A 481 -0.66 11.16 -1.85
C THR A 481 -1.02 12.06 -3.04
N ASN A 482 -1.13 11.49 -4.24
CA ASN A 482 -1.36 12.23 -5.48
C ASN A 482 -2.49 11.56 -6.30
N ASN A 483 -3.72 11.60 -5.77
CA ASN A 483 -4.85 10.87 -6.35
C ASN A 483 -5.33 11.44 -7.68
N MET A 484 -5.16 12.76 -7.94
CA MET A 484 -5.46 13.37 -9.23
C MET A 484 -4.64 12.77 -10.38
N GLN A 485 -3.43 12.29 -10.10
CA GLN A 485 -2.61 11.56 -11.08
C GLN A 485 -2.75 10.04 -10.93
N GLY A 486 -2.90 9.54 -9.71
CA GLY A 486 -2.86 8.11 -9.38
C GLY A 486 -4.21 7.40 -9.37
N GLY A 487 -5.33 8.13 -9.32
CA GLY A 487 -6.68 7.54 -9.33
C GLY A 487 -7.19 7.27 -10.74
N PRO A 488 -8.18 6.38 -10.91
CA PRO A 488 -8.70 5.97 -12.22
C PRO A 488 -9.68 7.00 -12.77
N ASN A 489 -9.89 6.96 -14.10
CA ASN A 489 -10.92 7.75 -14.81
C ASN A 489 -10.91 9.23 -14.41
N ILE A 490 -9.72 9.86 -14.55
CA ILE A 490 -9.47 11.24 -14.09
C ILE A 490 -10.48 12.23 -14.69
N ASN A 491 -10.78 12.11 -15.99
CA ASN A 491 -11.60 13.07 -16.71
C ASN A 491 -13.06 13.07 -16.25
N ASP A 492 -13.63 11.87 -16.06
CA ASP A 492 -15.06 11.77 -15.81
C ASP A 492 -15.40 11.76 -14.32
N GLU A 493 -14.52 11.21 -13.46
CA GLU A 493 -14.85 10.98 -12.06
C GLU A 493 -14.06 11.84 -11.07
N ILE A 494 -12.77 12.12 -11.29
CA ILE A 494 -11.96 12.84 -10.30
C ILE A 494 -12.02 14.35 -10.54
N PHE A 495 -11.59 14.80 -11.72
CA PHE A 495 -11.45 16.22 -12.03
C PHE A 495 -12.75 17.01 -11.84
N PRO A 496 -13.93 16.55 -12.31
CA PRO A 496 -15.17 17.31 -12.12
C PRO A 496 -15.53 17.57 -10.66
N GLY A 497 -15.37 16.55 -9.79
CA GLY A 497 -15.60 16.70 -8.35
C GLY A 497 -14.64 17.65 -7.67
N TRP A 498 -13.36 17.61 -8.04
CA TRP A 498 -12.33 18.50 -7.47
C TRP A 498 -12.55 19.96 -7.85
N ARG A 499 -13.07 20.22 -9.04
CA ARG A 499 -13.32 21.60 -9.54
C ARG A 499 -14.74 22.06 -9.31
N ASN A 500 -15.61 21.25 -8.72
CA ASN A 500 -16.96 21.67 -8.34
C ASN A 500 -16.87 22.84 -7.33
N PRO A 501 -17.51 24.00 -7.60
CA PRO A 501 -17.43 25.17 -6.73
C PRO A 501 -17.98 24.98 -5.31
N GLU A 502 -18.87 23.99 -5.12
CA GLU A 502 -19.42 23.66 -3.81
C GLU A 502 -18.48 22.81 -2.93
N ASN A 503 -17.43 22.26 -3.50
CA ASN A 503 -16.46 21.43 -2.80
C ASN A 503 -15.24 22.25 -2.37
N PHE A 504 -14.66 21.93 -1.23
CA PHE A 504 -13.39 22.50 -0.77
C PHE A 504 -12.35 21.38 -0.64
N ILE A 505 -11.25 21.50 -1.40
CA ILE A 505 -10.21 20.48 -1.52
C ILE A 505 -8.90 21.00 -0.90
N VAL A 506 -8.42 20.27 0.09
CA VAL A 506 -7.14 20.55 0.75
C VAL A 506 -6.13 19.45 0.43
N VAL A 507 -4.89 19.81 0.12
CA VAL A 507 -3.81 18.85 -0.12
C VAL A 507 -2.60 19.19 0.73
N SER A 508 -2.20 18.27 1.60
CA SER A 508 -0.91 18.32 2.30
C SER A 508 0.13 17.54 1.50
N ASP A 509 1.10 18.23 0.94
CA ASP A 509 2.16 17.63 0.11
C ASP A 509 3.46 18.41 0.26
N PRO A 510 4.64 17.78 0.27
CA PRO A 510 5.91 18.48 0.28
C PRO A 510 6.22 19.20 -1.05
N TYR A 511 5.52 18.84 -2.13
CA TYR A 511 5.74 19.37 -3.48
C TYR A 511 4.42 19.73 -4.18
N PRO A 512 4.46 20.63 -5.20
CA PRO A 512 3.30 20.90 -6.04
C PRO A 512 3.02 19.72 -6.99
N SER A 513 2.46 18.63 -6.42
CA SER A 513 1.98 17.48 -7.17
C SER A 513 0.76 17.84 -8.02
N VAL A 514 0.35 16.97 -8.96
CA VAL A 514 -0.86 17.19 -9.77
C VAL A 514 -2.08 17.42 -8.88
N SER A 515 -2.19 16.68 -7.78
CA SER A 515 -3.25 16.91 -6.78
C SER A 515 -3.11 18.28 -6.12
N ALA A 516 -1.92 18.65 -5.68
CA ALA A 516 -1.71 19.93 -5.00
C ALA A 516 -2.08 21.13 -5.90
N VAL A 517 -1.64 21.12 -7.16
CA VAL A 517 -1.99 22.22 -8.09
C VAL A 517 -3.46 22.24 -8.51
N ALA A 518 -4.20 21.15 -8.34
CA ALA A 518 -5.64 21.10 -8.60
C ALA A 518 -6.49 21.45 -7.36
N ALA A 519 -5.88 21.54 -6.16
CA ALA A 519 -6.55 21.83 -4.90
C ALA A 519 -6.96 23.30 -4.75
N ASP A 520 -7.71 23.59 -3.70
CA ASP A 520 -8.06 24.95 -3.26
C ASP A 520 -7.05 25.49 -2.26
N LEU A 521 -6.53 24.63 -1.40
CA LEU A 521 -5.53 24.93 -0.38
C LEU A 521 -4.42 23.87 -0.40
N ILE A 522 -3.17 24.34 -0.42
CA ILE A 522 -1.99 23.48 -0.28
C ILE A 522 -1.36 23.74 1.08
N LEU A 523 -1.12 22.67 1.85
CA LEU A 523 -0.44 22.74 3.13
C LEU A 523 0.96 22.12 3.03
N PRO A 524 2.02 22.86 3.44
CA PRO A 524 3.40 22.38 3.39
C PRO A 524 3.62 21.30 4.45
N THR A 525 4.09 20.12 4.05
CA THR A 525 4.32 19.01 4.99
C THR A 525 5.78 18.60 5.07
N CYS A 526 6.21 18.22 6.29
CA CYS A 526 7.49 17.61 6.55
C CYS A 526 7.55 16.20 5.94
N MET A 527 8.72 15.83 5.47
CA MET A 527 8.98 14.60 4.77
C MET A 527 10.02 13.77 5.53
N TRP A 528 9.74 12.45 5.69
CA TRP A 528 10.69 11.46 6.18
C TRP A 528 11.42 11.92 7.46
N VAL A 529 12.76 12.08 7.45
CA VAL A 529 13.56 12.48 8.63
C VAL A 529 13.46 13.96 9.02
N GLU A 530 12.63 14.74 8.32
CA GLU A 530 12.22 16.08 8.77
C GLU A 530 11.19 16.00 9.92
N LYS A 531 10.73 14.82 10.26
CA LYS A 531 9.82 14.52 11.38
C LYS A 531 10.18 13.17 11.99
N GLU A 532 9.76 12.92 13.21
CA GLU A 532 9.76 11.60 13.80
C GLU A 532 8.71 10.72 13.12
N GLY A 533 8.97 9.42 13.03
CA GLY A 533 8.05 8.54 12.34
C GLY A 533 8.13 7.07 12.74
N GLY A 534 7.09 6.34 12.33
CA GLY A 534 7.01 4.88 12.43
C GLY A 534 6.29 4.29 11.24
N TYR A 535 6.86 3.20 10.69
CA TYR A 535 6.26 2.43 9.59
C TYR A 535 6.07 0.97 10.00
N GLY A 536 5.03 0.33 9.46
CA GLY A 536 4.86 -1.12 9.45
C GLY A 536 5.07 -1.65 8.04
N ASN A 537 6.09 -2.50 7.83
CA ASN A 537 6.44 -3.04 6.52
C ASN A 537 5.61 -4.27 6.13
N ALA A 538 5.86 -4.86 4.95
CA ALA A 538 5.09 -5.97 4.42
C ALA A 538 5.28 -7.31 5.16
N GLU A 539 6.28 -7.45 6.05
CA GLU A 539 6.46 -8.62 6.92
C GLU A 539 6.01 -8.38 8.37
N ARG A 540 5.09 -7.45 8.61
CA ARG A 540 4.59 -7.09 9.95
C ARG A 540 5.67 -6.46 10.87
N ARG A 541 6.75 -5.93 10.30
CA ARG A 541 7.84 -5.32 11.05
C ARG A 541 7.55 -3.84 11.29
N THR A 542 7.37 -3.45 12.54
CA THR A 542 7.27 -2.04 12.96
C THR A 542 8.66 -1.45 13.15
N GLN A 543 8.92 -0.30 12.53
CA GLN A 543 10.22 0.40 12.51
C GLN A 543 10.01 1.87 12.82
N LEU A 544 10.72 2.41 13.84
CA LEU A 544 10.65 3.81 14.23
C LEU A 544 11.97 4.53 13.94
N TRP A 545 11.86 5.83 13.69
CA TRP A 545 13.02 6.73 13.54
C TRP A 545 12.73 8.06 14.22
N ARG A 546 13.80 8.80 14.53
CA ARG A 546 13.75 10.14 15.10
C ARG A 546 13.81 11.20 14.02
N GLN A 547 13.32 12.38 14.32
CA GLN A 547 13.61 13.55 13.53
C GLN A 547 15.11 13.84 13.54
N GLN A 548 15.70 14.11 12.37
CA GLN A 548 17.12 14.34 12.21
C GLN A 548 17.45 15.71 11.64
N VAL A 549 16.52 16.32 10.90
CA VAL A 549 16.67 17.66 10.34
C VAL A 549 15.34 18.41 10.44
N LYS A 550 15.39 19.74 10.39
CA LYS A 550 14.19 20.58 10.32
C LYS A 550 13.57 20.57 8.93
N GLY A 551 12.23 20.66 8.86
CA GLY A 551 11.52 20.92 7.61
C GLY A 551 11.80 22.33 7.09
N PRO A 552 11.70 22.57 5.77
CA PRO A 552 11.94 23.87 5.19
C PRO A 552 10.77 24.83 5.44
N GLY A 553 11.08 26.10 5.70
CA GLY A 553 10.10 27.16 5.89
C GLY A 553 9.14 26.86 7.06
N GLU A 554 7.84 27.00 6.80
CA GLU A 554 6.76 26.75 7.74
C GLU A 554 6.20 25.31 7.67
N SER A 555 6.90 24.37 7.01
CA SER A 555 6.46 22.98 6.92
C SER A 555 6.24 22.35 8.29
N ARG A 556 5.15 21.58 8.43
CA ARG A 556 4.79 20.85 9.65
C ARG A 556 4.53 19.38 9.34
N SER A 557 4.71 18.50 10.33
CA SER A 557 4.34 17.09 10.18
C SER A 557 2.83 16.95 9.96
N ASP A 558 2.43 15.86 9.31
CA ASP A 558 1.00 15.55 9.16
C ASP A 558 0.34 15.35 10.54
N LEU A 559 1.07 14.85 11.54
CA LEU A 559 0.59 14.75 12.92
C LEU A 559 0.28 16.11 13.51
N TRP A 560 1.21 17.07 13.42
CA TRP A 560 0.98 18.43 13.89
C TRP A 560 -0.25 19.06 13.23
N GLN A 561 -0.36 18.91 11.89
CA GLN A 561 -1.50 19.46 11.15
C GLN A 561 -2.84 18.92 11.65
N ILE A 562 -2.95 17.63 11.93
CA ILE A 562 -4.18 16.99 12.41
C ILE A 562 -4.51 17.44 13.85
N VAL A 563 -3.51 17.40 14.71
CA VAL A 563 -3.72 17.66 16.15
C VAL A 563 -4.00 19.16 16.38
N GLU A 564 -3.24 20.06 15.76
CA GLU A 564 -3.50 21.52 15.87
C GLU A 564 -4.85 21.89 15.23
N PHE A 565 -5.19 21.30 14.09
CA PHE A 565 -6.48 21.55 13.44
C PHE A 565 -7.68 21.18 14.34
N SER A 566 -7.54 20.15 15.18
CA SER A 566 -8.60 19.74 16.10
C SER A 566 -8.97 20.81 17.15
N LYS A 567 -8.09 21.78 17.41
CA LYS A 567 -8.32 22.91 18.33
C LYS A 567 -9.36 23.91 17.81
N TYR A 568 -9.62 23.90 16.50
CA TYR A 568 -10.58 24.82 15.86
C TYR A 568 -12.04 24.39 16.00
N PHE A 569 -12.31 23.25 16.66
CA PHE A 569 -13.66 22.71 16.85
C PHE A 569 -13.97 22.50 18.33
N LYS A 570 -15.11 23.03 18.77
CA LYS A 570 -15.68 22.66 20.06
C LYS A 570 -16.66 21.51 19.90
N THR A 571 -16.77 20.69 20.91
CA THR A 571 -17.70 19.54 20.93
C THR A 571 -19.14 19.95 20.63
N ASP A 572 -19.59 21.07 21.19
CA ASP A 572 -20.93 21.63 20.95
C ASP A 572 -21.20 22.03 19.50
N GLU A 573 -20.16 22.19 18.69
CA GLU A 573 -20.27 22.53 17.26
C GLU A 573 -20.40 21.30 16.35
N VAL A 574 -19.96 20.14 16.83
CA VAL A 574 -19.82 18.93 16.00
C VAL A 574 -20.55 17.71 16.56
N TRP A 575 -20.89 17.69 17.85
CA TRP A 575 -21.62 16.60 18.49
C TRP A 575 -23.03 17.02 18.85
N GLY A 576 -24.00 16.10 18.70
CA GLY A 576 -25.37 16.32 19.12
C GLY A 576 -25.55 16.27 20.62
N GLU A 577 -26.66 16.86 21.10
CA GLU A 577 -27.02 16.91 22.52
C GLU A 577 -27.06 15.53 23.17
N GLU A 578 -27.48 14.51 22.45
CA GLU A 578 -27.53 13.11 22.91
C GLU A 578 -26.16 12.54 23.36
N LEU A 579 -25.06 13.00 22.76
CA LEU A 579 -23.71 12.62 23.15
C LEU A 579 -23.23 13.43 24.33
N LEU A 580 -23.45 14.74 24.31
CA LEU A 580 -23.00 15.66 25.34
C LEU A 580 -23.77 15.47 26.67
N ALA A 581 -25.01 14.97 26.61
CA ALA A 581 -25.75 14.58 27.80
C ALA A 581 -25.17 13.37 28.54
N GLN A 582 -24.46 12.47 27.82
CA GLN A 582 -23.78 11.29 28.41
C GLN A 582 -22.46 11.68 29.10
N MET A 583 -21.77 12.73 28.64
CA MET A 583 -20.50 13.23 29.17
C MET A 583 -20.54 14.77 29.22
N PRO A 584 -21.28 15.35 30.19
CA PRO A 584 -21.45 16.83 30.30
C PRO A 584 -20.13 17.59 30.47
N GLU A 585 -19.09 16.94 31.00
CA GLU A 585 -17.75 17.49 31.16
C GLU A 585 -17.03 17.77 29.83
N TYR A 586 -17.55 17.30 28.70
CA TYR A 586 -17.02 17.61 27.40
C TYR A 586 -17.61 18.85 26.75
N ARG A 587 -18.71 19.43 27.33
CA ARG A 587 -19.31 20.67 26.82
C ARG A 587 -18.30 21.81 26.78
N GLY A 588 -18.23 22.50 25.65
CA GLY A 588 -17.34 23.62 25.42
C GLY A 588 -15.88 23.29 25.26
N LYS A 589 -15.48 22.04 25.45
CA LYS A 589 -14.12 21.58 25.17
C LYS A 589 -13.85 21.49 23.67
N THR A 590 -12.60 21.67 23.30
CA THR A 590 -12.14 21.42 21.92
C THR A 590 -12.02 19.93 21.65
N LEU A 591 -12.08 19.54 20.37
CA LEU A 591 -11.78 18.16 19.98
C LEU A 591 -10.33 17.76 20.35
N TYR A 592 -9.40 18.72 20.39
CA TYR A 592 -8.05 18.51 20.89
C TYR A 592 -8.05 18.01 22.34
N GLU A 593 -8.75 18.72 23.23
CA GLU A 593 -8.81 18.34 24.66
C GLU A 593 -9.45 16.96 24.87
N VAL A 594 -10.46 16.62 24.07
CA VAL A 594 -11.18 15.34 24.20
C VAL A 594 -10.41 14.17 23.58
N LEU A 595 -9.77 14.37 22.44
CA LEU A 595 -9.16 13.28 21.68
C LEU A 595 -7.66 13.10 21.98
N TYR A 596 -6.95 14.18 22.32
CA TYR A 596 -5.49 14.17 22.41
C TYR A 596 -4.95 14.62 23.78
N GLU A 597 -5.78 15.18 24.65
CA GLU A 597 -5.43 15.50 26.05
C GLU A 597 -6.26 14.71 27.08
N ASN A 598 -6.73 13.53 26.74
CA ASN A 598 -7.59 12.70 27.58
C ASN A 598 -6.88 11.92 28.69
N GLY A 599 -5.61 12.23 28.96
CA GLY A 599 -4.82 11.60 30.03
C GLY A 599 -4.14 10.28 29.63
N GLU A 600 -4.59 9.59 28.59
CA GLU A 600 -3.89 8.41 28.04
C GLU A 600 -2.86 8.81 27.01
N VAL A 601 -3.22 9.68 26.09
CA VAL A 601 -2.32 10.15 25.03
C VAL A 601 -1.26 11.10 25.57
N ASN A 602 -1.66 12.08 26.37
CA ASN A 602 -0.79 13.16 26.80
C ASN A 602 0.09 12.85 28.02
N LYS A 603 -0.04 11.70 28.65
CA LYS A 603 0.83 11.31 29.77
C LYS A 603 2.32 11.12 29.37
N PHE A 604 2.58 10.95 28.07
CA PHE A 604 3.92 10.80 27.50
C PHE A 604 4.34 12.01 26.65
N LYS A 605 3.88 13.20 26.98
CA LYS A 605 4.11 14.42 26.17
C LYS A 605 5.57 14.65 25.77
N VAL A 606 6.50 14.29 26.65
CA VAL A 606 7.93 14.45 26.39
C VAL A 606 8.60 13.09 26.61
N PRO A 607 9.16 12.46 25.57
CA PRO A 607 9.97 11.27 25.70
C PRO A 607 11.30 11.65 26.35
N THR A 608 11.35 11.66 27.68
CA THR A 608 12.50 12.14 28.46
C THR A 608 13.66 11.15 28.46
N ASP A 609 13.40 9.88 28.13
CA ASP A 609 14.32 8.80 28.44
C ASP A 609 15.09 8.29 27.21
N VAL A 610 14.94 8.95 26.04
CA VAL A 610 15.57 8.54 24.80
C VAL A 610 16.70 9.52 24.45
N PRO A 611 17.98 9.10 24.56
CA PRO A 611 19.10 9.97 24.24
C PRO A 611 18.99 10.52 22.82
N GLY A 612 19.22 11.83 22.65
CA GLY A 612 19.16 12.52 21.36
C GLY A 612 17.75 12.83 20.82
N TYR A 613 16.70 12.62 21.61
CA TYR A 613 15.36 13.08 21.26
C TYR A 613 15.28 14.61 21.34
N ILE A 614 14.67 15.23 20.34
CA ILE A 614 14.41 16.68 20.32
C ILE A 614 13.20 16.96 21.19
N ASN A 615 13.40 17.51 22.38
CA ASN A 615 12.35 17.83 23.35
C ASN A 615 11.84 19.27 23.25
N ASP A 616 12.54 20.14 22.54
CA ASP A 616 12.14 21.52 22.35
C ASP A 616 11.09 21.62 21.24
N GLU A 617 9.91 22.11 21.57
CA GLU A 617 8.81 22.29 20.63
C GLU A 617 9.19 23.26 19.49
N ALA A 618 10.02 24.25 19.77
CA ALA A 618 10.53 25.17 18.76
C ALA A 618 11.46 24.49 17.73
N ASP A 619 12.18 23.46 18.14
CA ASP A 619 13.10 22.69 17.30
C ASP A 619 12.47 21.39 16.75
N HIS A 620 11.35 20.96 17.28
CA HIS A 620 10.63 19.75 16.89
C HIS A 620 9.54 20.04 15.85
N PHE A 621 9.84 19.84 14.58
CA PHE A 621 8.90 20.04 13.46
C PHE A 621 7.88 18.91 13.29
N GLY A 622 7.95 17.88 14.11
CA GLY A 622 6.90 16.91 14.31
C GLY A 622 5.92 17.37 15.41
N TYR A 623 5.51 16.42 16.20
CA TYR A 623 4.71 16.64 17.40
C TYR A 623 5.07 15.59 18.45
N TYR A 624 5.27 15.97 19.70
CA TYR A 624 5.79 15.03 20.73
C TYR A 624 4.72 14.12 21.35
N LEU A 625 3.48 14.13 20.85
CA LEU A 625 2.44 13.17 21.25
C LEU A 625 2.63 11.76 20.66
N GLN A 626 3.64 11.53 19.82
CA GLN A 626 3.88 10.28 19.13
C GLN A 626 3.87 9.05 20.04
N LYS A 627 4.59 9.14 21.18
CA LYS A 627 4.65 8.03 22.15
C LYS A 627 3.28 7.71 22.72
N GLY A 628 2.53 8.73 23.11
CA GLY A 628 1.18 8.55 23.68
C GLY A 628 0.20 7.94 22.69
N LEU A 629 0.20 8.43 21.47
CA LEU A 629 -0.64 7.89 20.38
C LEU A 629 -0.25 6.45 20.01
N PHE A 630 1.06 6.17 19.95
CA PHE A 630 1.54 4.83 19.68
C PHE A 630 1.16 3.83 20.76
N GLU A 631 1.36 4.19 22.04
CA GLU A 631 1.04 3.31 23.17
C GLU A 631 -0.47 3.07 23.28
N GLU A 632 -1.31 4.09 23.08
CA GLU A 632 -2.77 3.93 23.07
C GLU A 632 -3.21 3.02 21.93
N TYR A 633 -2.61 3.18 20.74
CA TYR A 633 -2.87 2.29 19.61
C TYR A 633 -2.41 0.86 19.90
N ALA A 634 -1.17 0.67 20.36
CA ALA A 634 -0.60 -0.64 20.63
C ALA A 634 -1.43 -1.44 21.66
N ASP A 635 -2.07 -0.74 22.60
CA ASP A 635 -2.91 -1.34 23.63
C ASP A 635 -4.20 -1.99 23.07
N PHE A 636 -4.63 -1.67 21.85
CA PHE A 636 -5.71 -2.38 21.18
C PHE A 636 -5.33 -3.80 20.77
N GLY A 637 -4.06 -4.03 20.41
CA GLY A 637 -3.58 -5.31 19.88
C GLY A 637 -2.92 -6.20 20.91
N ARG A 638 -2.39 -5.63 22.00
CA ARG A 638 -1.69 -6.38 23.05
C ARG A 638 -2.60 -7.39 23.74
N GLY A 639 -2.17 -8.64 23.80
CA GLY A 639 -2.98 -9.75 24.33
C GLY A 639 -3.95 -10.35 23.32
N HIS A 640 -3.97 -9.85 22.08
CA HIS A 640 -4.92 -10.27 21.04
C HIS A 640 -4.26 -10.74 19.75
N GLY A 641 -2.94 -11.00 19.76
CA GLY A 641 -2.18 -11.49 18.61
C GLY A 641 -1.70 -10.40 17.65
N HIS A 642 -1.82 -9.13 18.04
CA HIS A 642 -1.27 -7.97 17.34
C HIS A 642 -0.39 -7.14 18.29
N ASP A 643 0.44 -7.82 19.06
CA ASP A 643 1.20 -7.20 20.15
C ASP A 643 2.38 -6.43 19.59
N LEU A 644 2.41 -5.14 19.87
CA LEU A 644 3.56 -4.28 19.60
C LEU A 644 4.42 -4.15 20.84
N ALA A 645 5.74 -4.11 20.65
CA ALA A 645 6.68 -3.76 21.70
C ALA A 645 6.45 -2.32 22.20
N PRO A 646 6.95 -1.94 23.38
CA PRO A 646 6.92 -0.55 23.82
C PRO A 646 7.61 0.38 22.82
N PHE A 647 7.09 1.60 22.69
CA PHE A 647 7.58 2.63 21.77
C PHE A 647 9.10 2.81 21.81
N ASP A 648 9.68 2.91 23.01
CA ASP A 648 11.12 3.17 23.18
C ASP A 648 11.99 2.02 22.68
N THR A 649 11.49 0.78 22.71
CA THR A 649 12.19 -0.40 22.20
C THR A 649 12.49 -0.26 20.70
N TYR A 650 11.54 0.24 19.92
CA TYR A 650 11.72 0.39 18.48
C TYR A 650 12.78 1.43 18.08
N HIS A 651 13.07 2.39 18.96
CA HIS A 651 14.19 3.33 18.73
C HIS A 651 15.57 2.67 18.87
N GLN A 652 15.66 1.57 19.61
CA GLN A 652 16.91 0.85 19.85
C GLN A 652 17.19 -0.24 18.80
N VAL A 653 16.14 -0.73 18.09
CA VAL A 653 16.25 -1.84 17.13
C VAL A 653 15.95 -1.36 15.70
N ARG A 654 16.20 -2.25 14.70
CA ARG A 654 15.87 -2.02 13.28
C ARG A 654 14.45 -2.49 12.95
N GLY A 655 13.61 -2.61 13.98
CA GLY A 655 12.20 -3.05 13.89
C GLY A 655 12.00 -4.48 14.36
N LEU A 656 10.77 -4.77 14.78
CA LEU A 656 10.33 -6.09 15.26
C LEU A 656 9.01 -6.47 14.56
N ARG A 657 8.87 -7.75 14.25
CA ARG A 657 7.66 -8.35 13.65
C ARG A 657 6.66 -8.70 14.75
N TRP A 658 5.48 -8.11 14.67
CA TRP A 658 4.42 -8.47 15.62
C TRP A 658 3.80 -9.86 15.30
N PRO A 659 3.22 -10.56 16.28
CA PRO A 659 3.18 -10.28 17.71
C PRO A 659 4.56 -10.24 18.37
N VAL A 660 4.79 -9.25 19.26
CA VAL A 660 5.98 -9.16 20.10
C VAL A 660 5.56 -9.41 21.54
N VAL A 661 5.86 -10.59 22.04
CA VAL A 661 5.49 -11.00 23.42
C VAL A 661 6.76 -11.28 24.19
N ASP A 662 6.86 -10.78 25.42
CA ASP A 662 8.04 -10.90 26.29
C ASP A 662 9.35 -10.48 25.57
N GLY A 663 9.27 -9.41 24.76
CA GLY A 663 10.40 -8.87 24.01
C GLY A 663 10.85 -9.70 22.80
N LYS A 664 10.13 -10.77 22.47
CA LYS A 664 10.43 -11.66 21.33
C LYS A 664 9.46 -11.41 20.19
N GLU A 665 9.99 -11.20 18.98
CA GLU A 665 9.21 -11.07 17.75
C GLU A 665 8.76 -12.44 17.22
N THR A 666 7.68 -12.48 16.45
CA THR A 666 7.13 -13.68 15.82
C THR A 666 7.50 -13.76 14.36
N LEU A 667 8.25 -14.79 13.97
CA LEU A 667 8.65 -15.04 12.58
C LEU A 667 7.49 -15.62 11.75
N TRP A 668 6.93 -16.74 12.22
CA TRP A 668 5.81 -17.45 11.57
C TRP A 668 4.59 -17.45 12.50
N ARG A 669 3.58 -16.67 12.12
CA ARG A 669 2.31 -16.64 12.85
C ARG A 669 1.55 -17.96 12.69
N TYR A 670 0.71 -18.24 13.66
CA TYR A 670 -0.18 -19.40 13.71
C TYR A 670 0.52 -20.74 13.87
N ARG A 671 1.84 -20.78 14.01
CA ARG A 671 2.62 -22.03 14.11
C ARG A 671 3.14 -22.26 15.53
N GLU A 672 2.90 -23.48 16.05
CA GLU A 672 3.49 -23.94 17.31
C GLU A 672 5.01 -23.79 17.31
N GLY A 673 5.56 -23.36 18.44
CA GLY A 673 6.99 -23.11 18.64
C GLY A 673 7.52 -21.77 18.10
N PHE A 674 6.72 -21.05 17.32
CA PHE A 674 7.06 -19.71 16.77
C PHE A 674 6.10 -18.61 17.22
N ASP A 675 4.81 -18.95 17.36
CA ASP A 675 3.77 -17.99 17.70
C ASP A 675 3.30 -18.23 19.14
N PRO A 676 3.42 -17.23 20.04
CA PRO A 676 3.07 -17.37 21.46
C PRO A 676 1.58 -17.65 21.69
N TYR A 677 0.72 -17.41 20.70
CA TYR A 677 -0.73 -17.66 20.77
C TYR A 677 -1.12 -19.09 20.35
N VAL A 678 -0.17 -19.90 19.91
CA VAL A 678 -0.38 -21.31 19.57
C VAL A 678 0.14 -22.21 20.68
N LYS A 679 -0.75 -22.99 21.28
CA LYS A 679 -0.41 -23.87 22.41
C LYS A 679 0.29 -25.12 21.93
N ALA A 680 1.05 -25.75 22.86
CA ALA A 680 1.66 -27.05 22.62
C ALA A 680 0.61 -28.10 22.23
N GLY A 681 0.87 -28.83 21.14
CA GLY A 681 -0.01 -29.84 20.56
C GLY A 681 -1.07 -29.29 19.59
N GLU A 682 -1.15 -27.99 19.35
CA GLU A 682 -2.08 -27.42 18.36
C GLU A 682 -1.53 -27.45 16.91
N ASP A 683 -0.21 -27.59 16.73
CA ASP A 683 0.52 -27.50 15.47
C ASP A 683 0.27 -26.14 14.76
N VAL A 684 -0.95 -25.87 14.31
CA VAL A 684 -1.39 -24.59 13.72
C VAL A 684 -2.71 -24.16 14.36
N ALA A 685 -2.81 -22.85 14.67
CA ALA A 685 -4.04 -22.28 15.19
C ALA A 685 -4.33 -20.91 14.55
N PHE A 686 -5.32 -20.84 13.67
CA PHE A 686 -5.76 -19.57 13.05
C PHE A 686 -6.68 -18.81 14.02
N TYR A 687 -6.10 -18.30 15.08
CA TYR A 687 -6.79 -17.69 16.24
C TYR A 687 -7.54 -16.38 15.95
N GLY A 688 -7.49 -15.87 14.72
CA GLY A 688 -8.40 -14.81 14.27
C GLY A 688 -9.87 -15.25 14.23
N TYR A 689 -10.13 -16.56 14.23
CA TYR A 689 -11.45 -17.16 14.39
C TYR A 689 -11.57 -17.92 15.72
N PRO A 690 -12.77 -17.91 16.36
CA PRO A 690 -12.98 -18.63 17.63
C PRO A 690 -12.71 -20.13 17.55
N ASP A 691 -12.99 -20.75 16.39
CA ASP A 691 -12.76 -22.18 16.13
C ASP A 691 -11.33 -22.47 15.65
N LYS A 692 -10.48 -21.46 15.55
CA LYS A 692 -9.07 -21.53 15.11
C LYS A 692 -8.86 -22.16 13.74
N LYS A 693 -9.87 -22.10 12.85
CA LYS A 693 -9.83 -22.70 11.52
C LYS A 693 -9.84 -21.65 10.42
N ALA A 694 -8.97 -21.82 9.42
CA ALA A 694 -8.98 -21.04 8.20
C ALA A 694 -10.14 -21.45 7.27
N ILE A 695 -10.57 -20.52 6.42
CA ILE A 695 -11.63 -20.76 5.45
C ILE A 695 -11.03 -21.07 4.08
N ILE A 696 -11.36 -22.22 3.52
CA ILE A 696 -11.19 -22.54 2.10
C ILE A 696 -12.46 -22.06 1.38
N LEU A 697 -12.33 -21.05 0.50
CA LEU A 697 -13.46 -20.42 -0.17
C LEU A 697 -13.53 -20.82 -1.64
N GLY A 698 -14.57 -21.53 -2.04
CA GLY A 698 -14.85 -21.86 -3.44
C GLY A 698 -15.42 -20.67 -4.20
N VAL A 699 -14.76 -20.28 -5.32
CA VAL A 699 -15.19 -19.21 -6.22
C VAL A 699 -14.83 -19.55 -7.67
N PRO A 700 -15.71 -19.28 -8.65
CA PRO A 700 -15.45 -19.54 -10.06
C PRO A 700 -14.65 -18.38 -10.70
N TYR A 701 -14.19 -18.59 -11.92
CA TYR A 701 -13.76 -17.51 -12.81
C TYR A 701 -14.97 -16.75 -13.34
N GLU A 702 -14.86 -15.45 -13.43
CA GLU A 702 -15.81 -14.57 -14.14
C GLU A 702 -15.02 -13.62 -15.03
N ASP A 703 -15.59 -13.21 -16.16
CA ASP A 703 -14.96 -12.34 -17.14
C ASP A 703 -14.65 -10.94 -16.59
N PRO A 704 -13.69 -10.19 -17.15
CA PRO A 704 -13.37 -8.83 -16.74
C PRO A 704 -14.51 -7.83 -17.09
N ALA A 705 -14.50 -6.69 -16.42
CA ALA A 705 -15.48 -5.63 -16.64
C ALA A 705 -15.42 -5.02 -18.06
N GLU A 706 -14.25 -5.01 -18.67
CA GLU A 706 -14.02 -4.52 -20.03
C GLU A 706 -12.99 -5.40 -20.72
N SER A 707 -13.29 -5.83 -21.94
CA SER A 707 -12.39 -6.59 -22.83
C SER A 707 -12.18 -5.83 -24.14
N PRO A 708 -11.09 -6.10 -24.88
CA PRO A 708 -10.91 -5.60 -26.24
C PRO A 708 -12.09 -5.97 -27.14
N ASP A 709 -12.42 -5.06 -28.07
CA ASP A 709 -13.43 -5.24 -29.10
C ASP A 709 -12.97 -4.65 -30.45
N GLU A 710 -13.85 -4.56 -31.43
CA GLU A 710 -13.51 -4.06 -32.76
C GLU A 710 -13.03 -2.61 -32.75
N GLU A 711 -13.57 -1.75 -31.86
CA GLU A 711 -13.19 -0.34 -31.76
C GLU A 711 -11.91 -0.13 -30.94
N TYR A 712 -11.71 -0.91 -29.87
CA TYR A 712 -10.56 -0.85 -28.96
C TYR A 712 -9.89 -2.22 -28.89
N PRO A 713 -9.11 -2.61 -29.90
CA PRO A 713 -8.72 -4.00 -30.13
C PRO A 713 -7.56 -4.53 -29.29
N LEU A 714 -7.05 -3.75 -28.36
CA LEU A 714 -5.87 -4.10 -27.55
C LEU A 714 -6.19 -3.99 -26.06
N TRP A 715 -5.51 -4.81 -25.27
CA TRP A 715 -5.45 -4.64 -23.84
C TRP A 715 -4.50 -3.51 -23.46
N LEU A 716 -4.87 -2.69 -22.47
CA LEU A 716 -3.99 -1.75 -21.79
C LEU A 716 -3.67 -2.27 -20.40
N CYS A 717 -2.39 -2.46 -20.10
CA CYS A 717 -1.89 -2.69 -18.74
C CYS A 717 -1.06 -1.50 -18.28
N THR A 718 -1.22 -1.10 -17.02
CA THR A 718 -0.44 -0.01 -16.43
C THR A 718 0.50 -0.51 -15.33
N GLY A 719 1.62 0.17 -15.11
CA GLY A 719 2.58 -0.19 -14.07
C GLY A 719 3.66 0.82 -13.81
N ARG A 720 4.82 0.36 -13.36
CA ARG A 720 5.93 1.19 -12.85
C ARG A 720 7.24 0.88 -13.55
N VAL A 721 8.25 1.72 -13.27
CA VAL A 721 9.66 1.52 -13.61
C VAL A 721 10.54 1.61 -12.37
N LEU A 722 11.74 1.03 -12.42
CA LEU A 722 12.69 0.99 -11.31
C LEU A 722 13.07 2.41 -10.82
N GLU A 723 13.26 3.33 -11.73
CA GLU A 723 13.83 4.65 -11.50
C GLU A 723 12.86 5.59 -10.77
N HIS A 724 11.53 5.36 -10.91
CA HIS A 724 10.53 6.23 -10.32
C HIS A 724 9.65 5.54 -9.30
N TRP A 725 9.33 6.31 -8.25
CA TRP A 725 8.40 5.91 -7.22
C TRP A 725 7.00 6.42 -7.52
N HIS A 726 6.05 5.50 -7.78
CA HIS A 726 4.62 5.76 -8.01
C HIS A 726 4.39 6.86 -9.07
N THR A 727 3.77 8.00 -8.70
CA THR A 727 3.51 9.16 -9.56
C THR A 727 4.74 10.06 -9.81
N GLY A 728 5.93 9.63 -9.38
CA GLY A 728 7.17 10.34 -9.65
C GLY A 728 7.38 11.65 -8.90
N THR A 729 6.44 12.09 -8.06
CA THR A 729 6.48 13.40 -7.39
C THR A 729 7.84 13.71 -6.75
N MET A 730 8.49 12.75 -6.09
CA MET A 730 9.80 12.96 -5.46
C MET A 730 10.95 12.55 -6.38
N THR A 731 10.86 11.40 -7.02
CA THR A 731 11.96 10.82 -7.79
C THR A 731 12.27 11.59 -9.07
N ARG A 732 11.30 12.27 -9.69
CA ARG A 732 11.54 13.16 -10.83
C ARG A 732 12.30 14.44 -10.45
N ARG A 733 12.32 14.80 -9.14
CA ARG A 733 13.13 15.91 -8.61
C ARG A 733 14.56 15.52 -8.27
N VAL A 734 14.92 14.25 -8.48
CA VAL A 734 16.29 13.74 -8.44
C VAL A 734 16.83 13.71 -9.86
N PRO A 735 17.78 14.59 -10.22
CA PRO A 735 18.23 14.73 -11.62
C PRO A 735 18.77 13.45 -12.23
N GLU A 736 19.42 12.59 -11.44
CA GLU A 736 19.98 11.32 -11.90
C GLU A 736 18.86 10.33 -12.29
N LEU A 737 17.83 10.19 -11.45
CA LEU A 737 16.70 9.31 -11.72
C LEU A 737 15.86 9.83 -12.87
N HIS A 738 15.64 11.16 -12.93
CA HIS A 738 14.88 11.77 -14.01
C HIS A 738 15.60 11.60 -15.36
N ARG A 739 16.91 11.79 -15.43
CA ARG A 739 17.69 11.57 -16.66
C ARG A 739 17.72 10.11 -17.10
N ALA A 740 17.70 9.18 -16.13
CA ALA A 740 17.69 7.75 -16.44
C ALA A 740 16.38 7.30 -17.10
N PHE A 741 15.23 7.88 -16.69
CA PHE A 741 13.93 7.58 -17.29
C PHE A 741 13.02 8.84 -17.26
N PRO A 742 13.11 9.72 -18.30
CA PRO A 742 12.51 11.05 -18.23
C PRO A 742 11.00 11.09 -18.43
N ASN A 743 10.42 10.19 -19.24
CA ASN A 743 9.01 10.22 -19.64
C ASN A 743 8.38 8.83 -19.59
N ASN A 744 7.06 8.77 -19.52
CA ASN A 744 6.34 7.53 -19.78
C ASN A 744 6.65 7.02 -21.18
N LEU A 745 6.65 5.71 -21.36
CA LEU A 745 6.74 5.05 -22.65
C LEU A 745 5.53 4.14 -22.86
N VAL A 746 5.27 3.81 -24.09
CA VAL A 746 4.28 2.82 -24.52
C VAL A 746 5.02 1.62 -25.06
N TRP A 747 4.91 0.48 -24.39
CA TRP A 747 5.49 -0.77 -24.88
C TRP A 747 4.44 -1.59 -25.62
N MET A 748 4.82 -2.11 -26.76
CA MET A 748 3.98 -2.90 -27.65
C MET A 748 4.80 -3.94 -28.40
N HIS A 749 4.17 -5.04 -28.76
CA HIS A 749 4.80 -6.07 -29.59
C HIS A 749 5.18 -5.50 -30.98
N PRO A 750 6.38 -5.81 -31.52
CA PRO A 750 6.82 -5.29 -32.84
C PRO A 750 5.87 -5.63 -33.99
N ALA A 751 5.22 -6.81 -33.96
CA ALA A 751 4.27 -7.22 -34.99
C ALA A 751 2.98 -6.37 -34.95
N ASP A 752 2.50 -6.03 -33.75
CA ASP A 752 1.35 -5.13 -33.60
C ASP A 752 1.71 -3.71 -34.04
N ALA A 753 2.88 -3.20 -33.66
CA ALA A 753 3.35 -1.90 -34.14
C ALA A 753 3.34 -1.85 -35.67
N LYS A 754 3.88 -2.89 -36.33
CA LYS A 754 3.85 -3.00 -37.79
C LYS A 754 2.41 -3.03 -38.34
N LYS A 755 1.51 -3.79 -37.71
CA LYS A 755 0.09 -3.89 -38.11
C LYS A 755 -0.59 -2.53 -38.10
N TYR A 756 -0.27 -1.66 -37.13
CA TYR A 756 -0.80 -0.30 -37.01
C TYR A 756 0.03 0.77 -37.73
N GLY A 757 1.02 0.39 -38.54
CA GLY A 757 1.88 1.32 -39.29
C GLY A 757 2.83 2.13 -38.42
N LEU A 758 3.14 1.65 -37.21
CA LEU A 758 3.99 2.31 -36.22
C LEU A 758 5.40 1.73 -36.18
N ARG A 759 6.36 2.55 -35.74
CA ARG A 759 7.77 2.17 -35.57
C ARG A 759 8.26 2.55 -34.17
N HIS A 760 9.29 1.86 -33.70
CA HIS A 760 10.00 2.23 -32.47
C HIS A 760 10.43 3.70 -32.51
N GLY A 761 10.12 4.44 -31.46
CA GLY A 761 10.39 5.89 -31.30
C GLY A 761 9.30 6.80 -31.87
N ASP A 762 8.30 6.27 -32.59
CA ASP A 762 7.17 7.08 -33.02
C ASP A 762 6.41 7.66 -31.83
N LYS A 763 5.93 8.89 -32.01
CA LYS A 763 4.95 9.49 -31.11
C LYS A 763 3.59 8.86 -31.38
N VAL A 764 2.97 8.31 -30.35
CA VAL A 764 1.69 7.57 -30.45
C VAL A 764 0.67 8.12 -29.50
N LYS A 765 -0.58 8.01 -29.86
CA LYS A 765 -1.74 8.34 -29.05
C LYS A 765 -2.45 7.04 -28.65
N LEU A 766 -2.58 6.82 -27.33
CA LEU A 766 -3.46 5.82 -26.76
C LEU A 766 -4.82 6.42 -26.50
N ILE A 767 -5.88 5.73 -26.90
CA ILE A 767 -7.27 6.18 -26.78
C ILE A 767 -8.10 5.06 -26.16
N THR A 768 -8.85 5.40 -25.11
CA THR A 768 -9.87 4.54 -24.50
C THR A 768 -11.22 5.26 -24.49
N ARG A 769 -12.26 4.62 -23.98
CA ARG A 769 -13.59 5.25 -23.82
C ARG A 769 -13.61 6.45 -22.88
N ARG A 770 -12.55 6.64 -22.06
CA ARG A 770 -12.44 7.65 -20.98
C ARG A 770 -11.52 8.82 -21.31
N GLY A 771 -10.66 8.64 -22.28
CA GLY A 771 -9.73 9.70 -22.64
C GLY A 771 -8.56 9.25 -23.51
N GLU A 772 -7.60 10.13 -23.66
CA GLU A 772 -6.43 9.93 -24.50
C GLU A 772 -5.13 10.35 -23.80
N MET A 773 -4.03 9.72 -24.21
CA MET A 773 -2.67 10.05 -23.79
C MET A 773 -1.70 9.93 -24.97
N VAL A 774 -0.80 10.90 -25.08
CA VAL A 774 0.26 10.88 -26.07
C VAL A 774 1.60 10.54 -25.43
N SER A 775 2.36 9.62 -26.03
CA SER A 775 3.68 9.20 -25.55
C SER A 775 4.53 8.62 -26.69
N TYR A 776 5.68 8.06 -26.37
CA TYR A 776 6.60 7.47 -27.35
C TYR A 776 6.57 5.94 -27.30
N LEU A 777 6.56 5.32 -28.48
CA LEU A 777 6.49 3.88 -28.64
C LEU A 777 7.86 3.23 -28.44
N ASP A 778 7.91 2.22 -27.58
CA ASP A 778 9.06 1.34 -27.40
C ASP A 778 8.69 -0.11 -27.77
N THR A 779 9.34 -0.65 -28.81
CA THR A 779 9.18 -2.03 -29.26
C THR A 779 10.43 -2.89 -29.01
N ARG A 780 11.44 -2.37 -28.29
CA ARG A 780 12.76 -3.00 -28.12
C ARG A 780 13.26 -3.00 -26.68
N GLY A 781 12.54 -2.33 -25.79
CA GLY A 781 12.96 -2.12 -24.41
C GLY A 781 12.86 -3.36 -23.52
N ARG A 782 13.06 -3.14 -22.23
CA ARG A 782 13.09 -4.18 -21.19
C ARG A 782 11.74 -4.83 -20.91
N ASN A 783 10.63 -4.18 -21.30
CA ASN A 783 9.28 -4.74 -21.17
C ASN A 783 8.85 -5.28 -22.54
N LYS A 784 8.60 -6.59 -22.63
CA LYS A 784 8.21 -7.26 -23.86
C LYS A 784 6.75 -7.67 -23.77
N CYS A 785 5.90 -6.91 -24.41
CA CYS A 785 4.47 -7.21 -24.46
C CYS A 785 4.20 -8.36 -25.46
N PRO A 786 3.27 -9.28 -25.16
CA PRO A 786 2.72 -10.19 -26.16
C PRO A 786 1.88 -9.40 -27.18
N GLN A 787 1.53 -10.05 -28.31
CA GLN A 787 0.58 -9.48 -29.25
C GLN A 787 -0.78 -9.26 -28.58
N GLY A 788 -1.43 -8.15 -28.92
CA GLY A 788 -2.72 -7.76 -28.34
C GLY A 788 -2.64 -6.99 -27.02
N LEU A 789 -1.44 -6.72 -26.48
CA LEU A 789 -1.27 -5.99 -25.22
C LEU A 789 -0.34 -4.78 -25.36
N ILE A 790 -0.77 -3.68 -24.77
CA ILE A 790 0.04 -2.47 -24.56
C ILE A 790 0.31 -2.32 -23.05
N TYR A 791 1.57 -1.98 -22.73
CA TYR A 791 1.96 -1.59 -21.37
C TYR A 791 2.40 -0.13 -21.34
N THR A 792 2.02 0.61 -20.30
CA THR A 792 2.52 1.98 -20.05
C THR A 792 2.69 2.24 -18.56
N THR A 793 3.43 3.31 -18.23
CA THR A 793 3.63 3.76 -16.84
C THR A 793 2.83 5.02 -16.54
N PHE A 794 2.71 5.38 -15.24
CA PHE A 794 1.88 6.50 -14.79
C PHE A 794 2.64 7.53 -13.93
N PHE A 795 3.98 7.54 -13.98
CA PHE A 795 4.78 8.45 -13.14
C PHE A 795 4.89 9.87 -13.71
N ASP A 796 4.61 10.08 -14.98
CA ASP A 796 4.77 11.38 -15.63
C ASP A 796 3.53 12.26 -15.48
N ALA A 797 3.70 13.39 -14.77
CA ALA A 797 2.64 14.38 -14.56
C ALA A 797 2.20 15.09 -15.87
N GLY A 798 3.06 15.13 -16.89
CA GLY A 798 2.73 15.65 -18.22
C GLY A 798 1.95 14.66 -19.09
N GLN A 799 1.89 13.38 -18.70
CA GLN A 799 1.27 12.29 -19.46
C GLN A 799 0.40 11.44 -18.53
N LEU A 800 -0.76 11.96 -18.17
CA LEU A 800 -1.65 11.35 -17.17
C LEU A 800 -2.29 10.04 -17.67
N ALA A 801 -1.59 8.92 -17.50
CA ALA A 801 -2.03 7.61 -17.98
C ALA A 801 -3.39 7.16 -17.39
N ASN A 802 -3.74 7.61 -16.20
CA ASN A 802 -5.01 7.25 -15.57
C ASN A 802 -6.24 8.01 -16.12
N LYS A 803 -6.07 8.86 -17.11
CA LYS A 803 -7.18 9.29 -17.99
C LYS A 803 -7.73 8.13 -18.83
N LEU A 804 -6.92 7.09 -19.02
CA LEU A 804 -7.27 5.94 -19.84
C LEU A 804 -7.94 4.82 -19.03
N THR A 805 -7.66 4.74 -17.72
CA THR A 805 -8.02 3.58 -16.89
C THR A 805 -9.49 3.58 -16.48
N LEU A 806 -10.04 2.36 -16.35
CA LEU A 806 -11.41 2.12 -15.90
C LEU A 806 -11.50 2.29 -14.37
N ASP A 807 -12.60 2.83 -13.89
CA ASP A 807 -12.91 3.00 -12.46
C ASP A 807 -13.73 1.83 -11.86
N ALA A 808 -13.69 0.66 -12.50
CA ALA A 808 -14.19 -0.58 -11.93
C ALA A 808 -13.39 -0.97 -10.68
N THR A 809 -14.06 -1.61 -9.74
CA THR A 809 -13.45 -2.06 -8.49
C THR A 809 -13.85 -3.49 -8.17
N ASP A 810 -13.06 -4.17 -7.36
CA ASP A 810 -13.53 -5.39 -6.71
C ASP A 810 -14.74 -5.04 -5.81
N PRO A 811 -15.91 -5.67 -6.01
CA PRO A 811 -17.12 -5.32 -5.27
C PRO A 811 -17.06 -5.59 -3.76
N ILE A 812 -16.12 -6.40 -3.31
CA ILE A 812 -15.95 -6.79 -1.90
C ILE A 812 -14.97 -5.86 -1.20
N SER A 813 -13.80 -5.61 -1.82
CA SER A 813 -12.74 -4.79 -1.23
C SER A 813 -12.80 -3.32 -1.63
N GLY A 814 -13.46 -2.99 -2.74
CA GLY A 814 -13.39 -1.66 -3.35
C GLY A 814 -12.04 -1.32 -3.98
N GLU A 815 -11.14 -2.30 -4.17
CA GLU A 815 -9.86 -2.08 -4.84
C GLU A 815 -10.04 -1.87 -6.34
N THR A 816 -9.34 -0.89 -6.90
CA THR A 816 -9.48 -0.47 -8.30
C THR A 816 -8.77 -1.41 -9.27
N ASP A 817 -9.38 -1.67 -10.41
CA ASP A 817 -8.79 -2.42 -11.51
C ASP A 817 -7.99 -1.50 -12.44
N PHE A 818 -6.66 -1.42 -12.22
CA PHE A 818 -5.75 -0.65 -13.07
C PHE A 818 -5.02 -1.48 -14.12
N LYS A 819 -5.21 -2.78 -14.13
CA LYS A 819 -4.34 -3.69 -14.90
C LYS A 819 -4.91 -4.09 -16.23
N LYS A 820 -6.13 -3.71 -16.52
CA LYS A 820 -6.76 -4.06 -17.79
C LYS A 820 -7.93 -3.14 -18.15
N CYS A 821 -7.92 -2.66 -19.37
CA CYS A 821 -9.06 -2.08 -20.07
C CYS A 821 -8.78 -2.15 -21.57
N ALA A 822 -9.79 -1.86 -22.39
CA ALA A 822 -9.64 -1.85 -23.84
C ALA A 822 -9.05 -0.52 -24.35
N VAL A 823 -8.15 -0.59 -25.33
CA VAL A 823 -7.43 0.57 -25.89
C VAL A 823 -7.21 0.42 -27.38
N LYS A 824 -7.17 1.53 -28.10
CA LYS A 824 -6.62 1.64 -29.44
C LYS A 824 -5.40 2.55 -29.47
N VAL A 825 -4.54 2.36 -30.47
CA VAL A 825 -3.34 3.14 -30.68
C VAL A 825 -3.34 3.73 -32.08
N GLU A 826 -2.95 4.99 -32.16
CA GLU A 826 -2.82 5.75 -33.42
C GLU A 826 -1.49 6.49 -33.44
N LYS A 827 -1.00 6.85 -34.61
CA LYS A 827 0.14 7.77 -34.73
C LYS A 827 -0.30 9.17 -34.32
N ALA A 828 0.48 9.84 -33.43
CA ALA A 828 0.19 11.16 -32.92
C ALA A 828 0.76 12.27 -33.80
#